data_eeb909cc0903f1de3d5699118e9281c5
#
_entry.id   eeb909cc0903f1de3d5699118e9281c5
#
_cell.length_a   1.000
_cell.length_b   1.000
_cell.length_c   1.000
_cell.angle_alpha   90.00
_cell.angle_beta   90.00
_cell.angle_gamma   90.00
#
_symmetry.space_group_name_H-M   'P 1'
#
loop_
_entity.id
_entity.type
_entity.pdbx_description
1 polymer ?
#
loop_
_entity_poly.entity_id
_entity_poly.type
_entity_poly.pdbx_seq_one_letter_code
_entity_poly.pdbx_strand_id
1 'polypeptide(L)'
;MKNVKKTWAVLALLGCMQVLHAQTVYLHSDNPQMKWKLKPQAEVGTDVKSLCGNGYNVSAWVDAIVPGTAFNSYVIAGLEKDPNFGDNIHQVNRDKYDRSFWYRTTFRVPADFTKELIWLNFNGVNRRAEVYLNGTLLGKLDGFMHRGHFNVTSIVNRDKENVLAVLVHMPDTPLANQGSPTYLSSGGWDWMPYVPGLNSGITDKVFLTNTGTATLIDPWIRTNLPTRARADLSVALDVKNNSVEKTKVLVRGTITPGNIVFQKELDVNAHTTEQVKFDKRYFPQLCIDQPRLWWPNGYGDPNLYHCKFEVMVDGRVSETKDVSFGIKKYSYDKEGNTFHIYINDIPVFVKGANWGMSEYMLRCRGAEYDTKVRLHKEMNFNMIRNWLGSVTDDEFYEACDKYGIMVWDDFWINSNPNLPYDLNVFNNNMMEKIKRVRNHPSIAVWCGDNESNPQPPLEGWMAENIRTFDGGDRYFQANSHAQGLTGSGPWGAFEPRFYFTKYPDGLEGDPARGWGFRTEIGTAVVPTFESFKKFMPKENWWPRDEMWNKHYFGQNAFNAAPDRYDASITKGFGKPEGIEDYCRKAQLVNIESNKAMYEGWLDRMWEDASGIMTWMGQSAYPSMVWQTYDYYYDLTGAFWGAKSACEPVHILWNPVTDGVKIANTTACDMEGLTAEVKVYNLDGKSVEAYTKSAIVNSPSNSTVQCFTIDFNKERKNLSLNKPTFASSTTYGQPSDATDGKKDTRWAAAKAENEWLYVDLGSVQPIGGVRLDWEASFGKGYKIQVSDDTETWKEVYKTDEGRGGIDEITFPEVDARYVRMFGTELGWWFG
;
A
#
# COMPACT_ATOMS: atom_id res chain seq x y z
N MET A 1 -4.31 -6.96 67.14
CA MET A 1 -3.83 -8.27 67.59
C MET A 1 -3.87 -9.24 66.37
N LYS A 2 -2.68 -9.77 66.12
CA LYS A 2 -2.34 -11.05 65.46
C LYS A 2 -2.91 -11.41 64.09
N ASN A 3 -2.03 -11.27 63.12
CA ASN A 3 -1.66 -12.12 62.00
C ASN A 3 -2.25 -13.53 61.91
N VAL A 4 -2.76 -13.91 60.71
CA VAL A 4 -2.44 -15.22 60.11
C VAL A 4 -2.33 -15.05 58.58
N LYS A 5 -1.11 -15.14 58.04
CA LYS A 5 -0.80 -15.37 56.64
C LYS A 5 -1.09 -16.81 56.32
N LYS A 6 -1.89 -17.10 55.32
CA LYS A 6 -1.93 -18.40 54.67
C LYS A 6 -1.33 -18.28 53.27
N THR A 7 -0.13 -18.80 53.12
CA THR A 7 0.58 -19.03 51.90
C THR A 7 0.01 -20.28 51.22
N TRP A 8 -0.55 -20.12 50.04
CA TRP A 8 -0.85 -21.23 49.12
C TRP A 8 0.27 -21.28 48.09
N ALA A 9 1.11 -22.33 48.22
CA ALA A 9 2.07 -22.70 47.17
C ALA A 9 1.30 -23.50 46.13
N VAL A 10 1.10 -22.91 44.94
CA VAL A 10 0.66 -23.64 43.74
C VAL A 10 1.93 -24.14 43.06
N LEU A 11 2.21 -25.42 43.20
CA LEU A 11 3.15 -26.13 42.34
C LEU A 11 2.55 -26.19 40.93
N ALA A 12 2.98 -25.33 40.04
CA ALA A 12 2.79 -25.47 38.62
C ALA A 12 3.79 -26.50 38.09
N LEU A 13 3.34 -27.71 37.85
CA LEU A 13 4.02 -28.67 36.99
C LEU A 13 3.95 -28.11 35.55
N LEU A 14 4.92 -27.33 35.15
CA LEU A 14 5.23 -27.05 33.76
C LEU A 14 5.89 -28.31 33.19
N GLY A 15 5.07 -29.20 32.65
CA GLY A 15 5.54 -30.22 31.70
C GLY A 15 6.07 -29.47 30.47
N CYS A 16 7.38 -29.31 30.35
CA CYS A 16 8.02 -28.97 29.11
C CYS A 16 7.76 -30.08 28.10
N MET A 17 6.66 -29.99 27.33
CA MET A 17 6.65 -30.59 26.01
C MET A 17 7.69 -29.80 25.19
N GLN A 18 8.90 -30.32 25.10
CA GLN A 18 9.83 -29.94 24.05
C GLN A 18 9.16 -30.35 22.73
N VAL A 19 8.55 -29.39 22.08
CA VAL A 19 8.18 -29.51 20.67
C VAL A 19 9.54 -29.61 19.95
N LEU A 20 9.88 -30.80 19.48
CA LEU A 20 11.03 -31.03 18.60
C LEU A 20 10.74 -30.34 17.26
N HIS A 21 11.00 -29.05 17.20
CA HIS A 21 11.07 -28.32 15.92
C HIS A 21 12.25 -28.90 15.13
N ALA A 22 12.13 -28.98 13.81
CA ALA A 22 13.29 -29.19 12.96
C ALA A 22 14.35 -28.19 13.41
N GLN A 23 15.55 -28.69 13.78
CA GLN A 23 16.59 -27.81 14.32
C GLN A 23 17.06 -26.86 13.22
N THR A 24 16.59 -25.62 13.28
CA THR A 24 17.00 -24.54 12.40
C THR A 24 17.88 -23.59 13.18
N VAL A 25 19.05 -23.29 12.64
CA VAL A 25 19.98 -22.33 13.24
C VAL A 25 20.24 -21.21 12.26
N TYR A 26 19.77 -20.02 12.58
CA TYR A 26 20.00 -18.84 11.76
C TYR A 26 21.44 -18.34 11.89
N LEU A 27 22.05 -18.07 10.75
CA LEU A 27 23.40 -17.49 10.64
C LEU A 27 23.28 -15.97 10.46
N HIS A 28 22.48 -15.31 11.27
CA HIS A 28 22.21 -13.88 11.18
C HIS A 28 23.19 -13.06 12.02
N SER A 29 23.47 -11.83 11.62
CA SER A 29 24.40 -10.93 12.31
C SER A 29 23.86 -10.37 13.64
N ASP A 30 22.57 -10.46 13.92
CA ASP A 30 21.97 -10.14 15.21
C ASP A 30 22.22 -11.22 16.29
N ASN A 31 22.64 -12.42 15.88
CA ASN A 31 23.16 -13.41 16.81
C ASN A 31 24.57 -13.01 17.27
N PRO A 32 24.82 -12.73 18.56
CA PRO A 32 26.12 -12.26 19.04
C PRO A 32 27.30 -13.24 18.79
N GLN A 33 26.99 -14.51 18.52
CA GLN A 33 27.97 -15.53 18.18
C GLN A 33 28.37 -15.52 16.70
N MET A 34 27.59 -14.84 15.86
CA MET A 34 27.78 -14.77 14.41
C MET A 34 28.43 -13.43 14.02
N LYS A 35 29.65 -13.49 13.50
CA LYS A 35 30.34 -12.28 13.02
C LYS A 35 30.51 -12.34 11.51
N TRP A 36 29.65 -11.63 10.84
CA TRP A 36 29.80 -11.41 9.42
C TRP A 36 30.72 -10.23 9.15
N LYS A 37 31.56 -10.38 8.16
CA LYS A 37 32.48 -9.36 7.66
C LYS A 37 32.25 -9.16 6.18
N LEU A 38 32.41 -7.94 5.68
CA LEU A 38 32.35 -7.65 4.25
C LEU A 38 33.48 -6.76 3.79
N LYS A 39 33.87 -6.95 2.52
CA LYS A 39 34.87 -6.14 1.84
C LYS A 39 34.66 -6.15 0.33
N PRO A 40 34.98 -5.04 -0.40
CA PRO A 40 34.92 -5.03 -1.86
C PRO A 40 35.75 -6.13 -2.49
N GLN A 41 35.20 -6.81 -3.49
CA GLN A 41 35.89 -7.92 -4.18
C GLN A 41 37.26 -7.49 -4.74
N ALA A 42 37.36 -6.30 -5.33
CA ALA A 42 38.59 -5.79 -5.92
C ALA A 42 39.76 -5.64 -4.91
N GLU A 43 39.45 -5.53 -3.61
CA GLU A 43 40.41 -5.38 -2.54
C GLU A 43 40.81 -6.71 -1.90
N VAL A 44 40.08 -7.80 -2.19
CA VAL A 44 40.32 -9.15 -1.64
C VAL A 44 41.00 -10.06 -2.65
N GLY A 45 40.67 -9.87 -3.94
CA GLY A 45 41.09 -10.76 -5.01
C GLY A 45 40.18 -11.99 -5.17
N THR A 46 40.68 -13.00 -5.86
CA THR A 46 39.89 -14.19 -6.29
C THR A 46 40.42 -15.51 -5.70
N ASP A 47 41.40 -15.50 -4.79
CA ASP A 47 41.91 -16.70 -4.13
C ASP A 47 40.95 -17.17 -3.03
N VAL A 48 39.91 -17.90 -3.42
CA VAL A 48 38.88 -18.42 -2.53
C VAL A 48 39.44 -19.40 -1.50
N LYS A 49 40.52 -20.17 -1.82
CA LYS A 49 41.10 -21.11 -0.88
C LYS A 49 41.73 -20.38 0.29
N SER A 50 42.47 -19.32 0.01
CA SER A 50 43.05 -18.47 1.07
C SER A 50 41.93 -17.79 1.86
N LEU A 51 40.94 -17.20 1.17
CA LEU A 51 39.81 -16.53 1.78
C LEU A 51 39.02 -17.42 2.74
N CYS A 52 38.85 -18.68 2.42
CA CYS A 52 38.14 -19.66 3.25
C CYS A 52 39.06 -20.34 4.29
N GLY A 53 40.32 -19.96 4.40
CA GLY A 53 41.23 -20.45 5.44
C GLY A 53 40.87 -19.89 6.82
N ASN A 54 40.97 -20.73 7.88
CA ASN A 54 40.66 -20.31 9.25
C ASN A 54 41.59 -19.19 9.79
N GLY A 55 42.79 -19.05 9.24
CA GLY A 55 43.73 -17.98 9.60
C GLY A 55 43.62 -16.71 8.74
N TYR A 56 42.66 -16.61 7.85
CA TYR A 56 42.53 -15.44 7.00
C TYR A 56 42.17 -14.18 7.80
N ASN A 57 42.99 -13.13 7.64
CA ASN A 57 42.84 -11.91 8.42
C ASN A 57 41.71 -11.01 7.87
N VAL A 58 40.65 -10.87 8.63
CA VAL A 58 39.50 -10.02 8.35
C VAL A 58 39.41 -8.78 9.26
N SER A 59 40.47 -8.47 10.02
CA SER A 59 40.44 -7.37 11.00
C SER A 59 40.14 -5.99 10.36
N ALA A 60 40.53 -5.78 9.11
CA ALA A 60 40.29 -4.57 8.33
C ALA A 60 39.01 -4.62 7.52
N TRP A 61 38.15 -5.62 7.71
CA TRP A 61 36.85 -5.72 7.03
C TRP A 61 35.77 -5.06 7.87
N VAL A 62 34.75 -4.53 7.19
CA VAL A 62 33.59 -3.95 7.84
C VAL A 62 32.72 -5.06 8.42
N ASP A 63 32.08 -4.80 9.56
CA ASP A 63 31.05 -5.68 10.09
C ASP A 63 29.84 -5.65 9.18
N ALA A 64 29.38 -6.82 8.73
CA ALA A 64 28.26 -6.92 7.81
C ALA A 64 26.95 -7.19 8.55
N ILE A 65 25.88 -6.56 8.09
CA ILE A 65 24.52 -6.87 8.50
C ILE A 65 23.98 -7.96 7.58
N VAL A 66 23.56 -9.08 8.17
CA VAL A 66 22.95 -10.22 7.46
C VAL A 66 21.75 -10.74 8.28
N PRO A 67 20.53 -10.76 7.75
CA PRO A 67 20.14 -10.20 6.46
C PRO A 67 20.29 -8.68 6.37
N GLY A 68 20.73 -8.19 5.20
CA GLY A 68 20.92 -6.77 4.97
C GLY A 68 21.73 -6.46 3.71
N THR A 69 22.07 -5.19 3.56
CA THR A 69 22.77 -4.69 2.37
C THR A 69 24.20 -4.25 2.69
N ALA A 70 25.04 -4.20 1.66
CA ALA A 70 26.42 -3.70 1.81
C ALA A 70 26.41 -2.25 2.31
N PHE A 71 25.62 -1.38 1.68
CA PHE A 71 25.56 0.03 2.08
C PHE A 71 25.10 0.22 3.53
N ASN A 72 24.03 -0.48 3.95
CA ASN A 72 23.56 -0.41 5.34
C ASN A 72 24.62 -0.87 6.34
N SER A 73 25.46 -1.84 5.98
CA SER A 73 26.55 -2.29 6.84
C SER A 73 27.57 -1.17 7.11
N TYR A 74 27.90 -0.37 6.10
CA TYR A 74 28.79 0.78 6.27
C TYR A 74 28.15 1.90 7.09
N VAL A 75 26.84 2.13 6.91
CA VAL A 75 26.08 3.10 7.71
C VAL A 75 26.09 2.72 9.18
N ILE A 76 25.78 1.47 9.51
CA ILE A 76 25.77 0.97 10.90
C ILE A 76 27.17 0.96 11.52
N ALA A 77 28.21 0.71 10.72
CA ALA A 77 29.60 0.81 11.16
C ALA A 77 30.07 2.26 11.39
N GLY A 78 29.25 3.26 11.13
CA GLY A 78 29.58 4.69 11.28
C GLY A 78 30.59 5.21 10.23
N LEU A 79 30.73 4.51 9.11
CA LEU A 79 31.62 4.86 8.01
C LEU A 79 30.96 5.79 6.98
N GLU A 80 29.66 5.96 7.08
CA GLU A 80 28.87 6.96 6.35
C GLU A 80 28.03 7.74 7.35
N LYS A 81 27.71 8.99 7.00
CA LYS A 81 26.78 9.83 7.77
C LYS A 81 25.37 9.24 7.73
N ASP A 82 24.52 9.64 8.69
CA ASP A 82 23.13 9.25 8.69
C ASP A 82 22.46 9.62 7.35
N PRO A 83 22.09 8.65 6.50
CA PRO A 83 21.55 8.92 5.18
C PRO A 83 20.12 9.49 5.21
N ASN A 84 19.46 9.47 6.37
CA ASN A 84 18.14 10.04 6.56
C ASN A 84 18.18 11.57 6.77
N PHE A 85 19.34 12.12 7.14
CA PHE A 85 19.45 13.54 7.54
C PHE A 85 19.95 14.42 6.39
N GLY A 86 19.18 15.45 6.08
CA GLY A 86 19.52 16.44 5.05
C GLY A 86 19.74 15.77 3.69
N ASP A 87 20.81 16.13 3.03
CA ASP A 87 21.19 15.55 1.74
C ASP A 87 22.30 14.49 1.82
N ASN A 88 22.55 13.95 3.00
CA ASN A 88 23.67 13.02 3.22
C ASN A 88 23.67 11.83 2.26
N ILE A 89 22.50 11.25 1.95
CA ILE A 89 22.40 10.12 1.01
C ILE A 89 22.86 10.52 -0.40
N HIS A 90 22.62 11.77 -0.81
CA HIS A 90 23.00 12.31 -2.11
C HIS A 90 24.50 12.66 -2.18
N GLN A 91 25.17 12.80 -1.01
CA GLN A 91 26.60 13.08 -0.90
C GLN A 91 27.46 11.81 -0.88
N VAL A 92 26.85 10.63 -0.80
CA VAL A 92 27.59 9.35 -0.74
C VAL A 92 28.35 9.14 -2.06
N ASN A 93 29.65 8.82 -1.94
CA ASN A 93 30.42 8.37 -3.10
C ASN A 93 29.96 6.95 -3.51
N ARG A 94 29.16 6.88 -4.55
CA ARG A 94 28.55 5.65 -5.05
C ARG A 94 29.58 4.62 -5.51
N ASP A 95 30.75 5.02 -6.02
CA ASP A 95 31.80 4.11 -6.49
C ASP A 95 32.33 3.18 -5.39
N LYS A 96 32.10 3.54 -4.13
CA LYS A 96 32.41 2.65 -3.00
C LYS A 96 31.46 1.45 -2.93
N TYR A 97 30.25 1.56 -3.43
CA TYR A 97 29.16 0.59 -3.24
C TYR A 97 28.67 -0.02 -4.55
N ASP A 98 28.76 0.69 -5.66
CA ASP A 98 28.35 0.22 -6.98
C ASP A 98 29.35 -0.81 -7.52
N ARG A 99 29.56 -1.88 -6.73
CA ARG A 99 30.54 -2.97 -6.97
C ARG A 99 30.16 -4.25 -6.23
N SER A 100 30.88 -5.34 -6.53
CA SER A 100 30.71 -6.63 -5.86
C SER A 100 31.42 -6.67 -4.51
N PHE A 101 30.84 -7.42 -3.56
CA PHE A 101 31.37 -7.58 -2.21
C PHE A 101 31.52 -9.04 -1.82
N TRP A 102 32.61 -9.36 -1.14
CA TRP A 102 32.75 -10.57 -0.37
C TRP A 102 32.12 -10.41 1.01
N TYR A 103 31.23 -11.32 1.36
CA TYR A 103 30.73 -11.55 2.70
C TYR A 103 31.41 -12.79 3.26
N ARG A 104 31.84 -12.74 4.52
CA ARG A 104 32.51 -13.86 5.17
C ARG A 104 32.08 -13.98 6.63
N THR A 105 31.77 -15.20 7.04
CA THR A 105 31.55 -15.54 8.45
C THR A 105 32.15 -16.90 8.78
N THR A 106 32.26 -17.18 10.07
CA THR A 106 32.60 -18.51 10.58
C THR A 106 31.49 -19.02 11.47
N PHE A 107 31.27 -20.33 11.48
CA PHE A 107 30.25 -20.95 12.31
C PHE A 107 30.66 -22.37 12.72
N ARG A 108 30.07 -22.88 13.80
CA ARG A 108 30.15 -24.28 14.21
C ARG A 108 28.82 -24.97 13.98
N VAL A 109 28.87 -26.22 13.58
CA VAL A 109 27.68 -27.07 13.51
C VAL A 109 27.17 -27.31 14.93
N PRO A 110 25.87 -27.09 15.22
CA PRO A 110 25.33 -27.39 16.53
C PRO A 110 25.51 -28.86 16.92
N ALA A 111 25.86 -29.12 18.18
CA ALA A 111 26.11 -30.48 18.67
C ALA A 111 24.85 -31.40 18.62
N ASP A 112 23.66 -30.78 18.62
CA ASP A 112 22.36 -31.44 18.52
C ASP A 112 21.95 -31.74 17.08
N PHE A 113 22.74 -31.38 16.07
CA PHE A 113 22.55 -31.80 14.68
C PHE A 113 22.98 -33.24 14.51
N THR A 114 22.12 -34.16 14.91
CA THR A 114 22.41 -35.60 14.97
C THR A 114 21.89 -36.41 13.78
N LYS A 115 21.06 -35.80 12.90
CA LYS A 115 20.55 -36.44 11.70
C LYS A 115 21.61 -36.48 10.59
N GLU A 116 21.33 -37.28 9.55
CA GLU A 116 22.31 -37.64 8.52
C GLU A 116 22.77 -36.45 7.68
N LEU A 117 21.83 -35.54 7.31
CA LEU A 117 22.11 -34.48 6.36
C LEU A 117 22.11 -33.09 7.02
N ILE A 118 23.05 -32.26 6.59
CA ILE A 118 23.15 -30.86 6.96
C ILE A 118 22.97 -30.03 5.70
N TRP A 119 22.08 -29.06 5.80
CA TRP A 119 21.76 -28.15 4.72
C TRP A 119 22.13 -26.72 5.08
N LEU A 120 22.73 -26.02 4.13
CA LEU A 120 22.89 -24.56 4.17
C LEU A 120 21.83 -23.93 3.26
N ASN A 121 21.02 -23.04 3.82
CA ASN A 121 19.88 -22.44 3.14
C ASN A 121 20.03 -20.94 3.02
N PHE A 122 19.59 -20.39 1.88
CA PHE A 122 19.44 -18.97 1.61
C PHE A 122 18.02 -18.71 1.08
N ASN A 123 17.31 -17.74 1.64
CA ASN A 123 15.99 -17.37 1.14
C ASN A 123 16.06 -16.33 0.03
N GLY A 124 17.11 -15.51 -0.04
CA GLY A 124 17.29 -14.53 -1.09
C GLY A 124 18.60 -13.75 -0.98
N VAL A 125 19.10 -13.36 -2.14
CA VAL A 125 20.30 -12.50 -2.27
C VAL A 125 20.03 -11.48 -3.37
N ASN A 126 20.34 -10.21 -3.14
CA ASN A 126 20.21 -9.18 -4.15
C ASN A 126 21.59 -8.82 -4.71
N ARG A 127 21.91 -9.15 -5.92
CA ARG A 127 21.13 -9.93 -6.88
C ARG A 127 21.72 -11.32 -7.13
N ARG A 128 22.99 -11.40 -7.58
CA ARG A 128 23.67 -12.66 -7.85
C ARG A 128 24.67 -12.98 -6.77
N ALA A 129 24.81 -14.25 -6.44
CA ALA A 129 25.82 -14.68 -5.49
C ALA A 129 26.49 -15.99 -5.89
N GLU A 130 27.76 -16.12 -5.52
CA GLU A 130 28.51 -17.36 -5.51
C GLU A 130 28.75 -17.75 -4.05
N VAL A 131 28.31 -18.95 -3.67
CA VAL A 131 28.36 -19.43 -2.28
C VAL A 131 29.46 -20.46 -2.12
N TYR A 132 30.37 -20.20 -1.20
CA TYR A 132 31.51 -21.08 -0.91
C TYR A 132 31.52 -21.50 0.57
N LEU A 133 31.71 -22.80 0.81
CA LEU A 133 31.88 -23.34 2.14
C LEU A 133 33.24 -24.07 2.23
N ASN A 134 34.11 -23.68 3.17
CA ASN A 134 35.46 -24.25 3.37
C ASN A 134 36.28 -24.30 2.06
N GLY A 135 36.09 -23.31 1.18
CA GLY A 135 36.78 -23.21 -0.12
C GLY A 135 36.13 -23.96 -1.27
N THR A 136 35.06 -24.68 -1.03
CA THR A 136 34.29 -25.40 -2.06
C THR A 136 33.12 -24.54 -2.55
N LEU A 137 32.99 -24.34 -3.87
CA LEU A 137 31.81 -23.70 -4.46
C LEU A 137 30.60 -24.64 -4.32
N LEU A 138 29.57 -24.18 -3.60
CA LEU A 138 28.32 -24.91 -3.43
C LEU A 138 27.38 -24.68 -4.61
N GLY A 139 27.37 -23.46 -5.15
CA GLY A 139 26.50 -23.07 -6.25
C GLY A 139 26.37 -21.56 -6.39
N LYS A 140 25.47 -21.16 -7.28
CA LYS A 140 25.14 -19.76 -7.58
C LYS A 140 23.68 -19.49 -7.30
N LEU A 141 23.38 -18.28 -6.84
CA LEU A 141 22.03 -17.76 -6.70
C LEU A 141 21.87 -16.60 -7.69
N ASP A 142 20.75 -16.54 -8.37
CA ASP A 142 20.48 -15.45 -9.31
C ASP A 142 19.04 -14.97 -9.16
N GLY A 143 18.91 -13.86 -8.47
CA GLY A 143 17.65 -13.20 -8.21
C GLY A 143 17.22 -13.20 -6.76
N PHE A 144 16.36 -12.27 -6.49
CA PHE A 144 15.89 -11.87 -5.18
C PHE A 144 15.05 -12.94 -4.47
N MET A 145 14.32 -13.76 -5.25
CA MET A 145 13.47 -14.85 -4.75
C MET A 145 14.10 -16.24 -4.95
N HIS A 146 15.28 -16.33 -5.55
CA HIS A 146 15.95 -17.60 -5.79
C HIS A 146 16.48 -18.18 -4.48
N ARG A 147 15.81 -19.21 -3.97
CA ARG A 147 16.23 -19.91 -2.75
C ARG A 147 17.41 -20.82 -3.01
N GLY A 148 18.45 -20.75 -2.16
CA GLY A 148 19.56 -21.70 -2.13
C GLY A 148 19.30 -22.82 -1.12
N HIS A 149 19.45 -24.07 -1.54
CA HIS A 149 19.30 -25.23 -0.68
C HIS A 149 20.46 -26.23 -0.95
N PHE A 150 21.54 -26.09 -0.20
CA PHE A 150 22.78 -26.79 -0.45
C PHE A 150 23.00 -27.91 0.56
N ASN A 151 23.15 -29.16 0.06
CA ASN A 151 23.59 -30.26 0.91
C ASN A 151 25.09 -30.10 1.19
N VAL A 152 25.43 -29.77 2.41
CA VAL A 152 26.79 -29.51 2.85
C VAL A 152 27.39 -30.64 3.72
N THR A 153 26.69 -31.74 3.86
CA THR A 153 27.04 -32.85 4.75
C THR A 153 28.49 -33.34 4.63
N SER A 154 28.98 -33.46 3.40
CA SER A 154 30.33 -33.93 3.09
C SER A 154 31.41 -32.84 3.13
N ILE A 155 30.99 -31.56 3.23
CA ILE A 155 31.90 -30.40 3.12
C ILE A 155 32.11 -29.78 4.51
N VAL A 156 31.05 -29.81 5.35
CA VAL A 156 31.04 -29.18 6.65
C VAL A 156 31.88 -29.97 7.67
N ASN A 157 32.65 -29.28 8.46
CA ASN A 157 33.34 -29.86 9.62
C ASN A 157 32.41 -29.85 10.82
N ARG A 158 32.10 -31.02 11.37
CA ARG A 158 31.20 -31.12 12.54
C ARG A 158 31.85 -30.64 13.84
N ASP A 159 33.16 -30.91 14.01
CA ASP A 159 33.89 -30.65 15.25
C ASP A 159 34.73 -29.36 15.22
N LYS A 160 34.86 -28.75 14.06
CA LYS A 160 35.70 -27.57 13.84
C LYS A 160 34.85 -26.40 13.31
N GLU A 161 35.46 -25.25 13.34
CA GLU A 161 34.92 -24.06 12.73
C GLU A 161 34.87 -24.22 11.21
N ASN A 162 33.75 -23.76 10.61
CA ASN A 162 33.53 -23.70 9.18
C ASN A 162 33.60 -22.24 8.71
N VAL A 163 34.05 -22.03 7.50
CA VAL A 163 34.12 -20.72 6.87
C VAL A 163 33.13 -20.67 5.72
N LEU A 164 32.16 -19.77 5.84
CA LEU A 164 31.21 -19.43 4.78
C LEU A 164 31.66 -18.12 4.13
N ALA A 165 31.90 -18.15 2.83
CA ALA A 165 32.20 -16.98 2.02
C ALA A 165 31.20 -16.87 0.88
N VAL A 166 30.65 -15.67 0.68
CA VAL A 166 29.63 -15.38 -0.33
C VAL A 166 30.08 -14.17 -1.13
N LEU A 167 30.28 -14.33 -2.42
CA LEU A 167 30.52 -13.23 -3.33
C LEU A 167 29.18 -12.72 -3.84
N VAL A 168 28.81 -11.50 -3.47
CA VAL A 168 27.58 -10.87 -3.91
C VAL A 168 27.90 -9.84 -5.00
N HIS A 169 27.27 -10.03 -6.16
CA HIS A 169 27.38 -9.11 -7.27
C HIS A 169 26.23 -8.08 -7.23
N MET A 170 26.58 -6.82 -7.46
CA MET A 170 25.62 -5.74 -7.57
C MET A 170 24.62 -6.00 -8.73
N PRO A 171 23.36 -5.55 -8.63
CA PRO A 171 22.44 -5.52 -9.77
C PRO A 171 23.04 -4.75 -10.96
N ASP A 172 22.83 -5.27 -12.17
CA ASP A 172 23.43 -4.70 -13.39
C ASP A 172 22.72 -3.41 -13.84
N THR A 173 21.42 -3.28 -13.51
CA THR A 173 20.61 -2.13 -13.90
C THR A 173 19.81 -1.60 -12.71
N PRO A 174 19.66 -0.28 -12.58
CA PRO A 174 18.97 0.33 -11.46
C PRO A 174 17.44 0.34 -11.59
N LEU A 175 16.88 0.16 -12.78
CA LEU A 175 15.47 0.43 -13.05
C LEU A 175 14.73 -0.80 -13.59
N ALA A 176 13.46 -0.93 -13.19
CA ALA A 176 12.51 -1.91 -13.66
C ALA A 176 12.31 -1.88 -15.15
N ASN A 177 12.01 -0.70 -15.64
CA ASN A 177 11.79 -0.46 -17.06
C ASN A 177 13.03 -0.63 -17.94
N GLN A 178 14.17 -0.98 -17.36
CA GLN A 178 15.36 -1.46 -18.06
C GLN A 178 15.45 -3.00 -18.06
N GLY A 179 14.38 -3.68 -17.61
CA GLY A 179 14.25 -5.12 -17.71
C GLY A 179 15.06 -5.92 -16.72
N SER A 180 15.47 -5.35 -15.60
CA SER A 180 16.10 -6.12 -14.54
C SER A 180 15.12 -7.12 -13.94
N PRO A 181 15.48 -8.38 -13.72
CA PRO A 181 14.64 -9.34 -13.01
C PRO A 181 14.74 -9.17 -11.49
N THR A 182 15.22 -8.03 -11.02
CA THR A 182 15.41 -7.73 -9.62
C THR A 182 14.64 -6.51 -9.20
N TYR A 183 14.65 -6.30 -7.95
CA TYR A 183 14.12 -5.25 -7.18
C TYR A 183 14.64 -3.86 -7.61
N LEU A 184 13.78 -2.92 -7.78
CA LEU A 184 14.02 -1.83 -8.70
C LEU A 184 13.83 -0.44 -8.16
N SER A 185 13.09 -0.30 -7.06
CA SER A 185 12.94 0.98 -6.39
C SER A 185 14.27 1.54 -5.87
N SER A 186 15.27 0.67 -5.69
CA SER A 186 16.61 1.04 -5.24
C SER A 186 17.34 2.04 -6.14
N GLY A 187 16.91 2.20 -7.38
CA GLY A 187 17.42 3.22 -8.32
C GLY A 187 16.92 4.64 -8.03
N GLY A 188 16.04 4.81 -7.06
CA GLY A 188 15.35 6.07 -6.75
C GLY A 188 14.03 6.21 -7.50
N TRP A 189 13.11 6.97 -6.91
CA TRP A 189 11.82 7.32 -7.47
C TRP A 189 11.36 8.68 -6.93
N ASP A 190 10.11 9.06 -7.12
CA ASP A 190 9.61 10.36 -6.66
C ASP A 190 9.27 10.42 -5.15
N TRP A 191 9.71 9.43 -4.37
CA TRP A 191 9.59 9.41 -2.90
C TRP A 191 10.83 8.88 -2.18
N MET A 192 11.85 8.43 -2.87
CA MET A 192 13.06 7.90 -2.25
C MET A 192 14.29 8.04 -3.17
N PRO A 193 15.49 8.26 -2.59
CA PRO A 193 16.71 8.44 -3.35
C PRO A 193 17.23 7.13 -3.96
N TYR A 194 18.17 7.25 -4.89
CA TYR A 194 19.02 6.15 -5.29
C TYR A 194 19.77 5.60 -4.08
N VAL A 195 19.68 4.29 -3.87
CA VAL A 195 20.41 3.62 -2.79
C VAL A 195 21.75 3.12 -3.31
N PRO A 196 22.88 3.57 -2.75
CA PRO A 196 24.21 3.13 -3.17
C PRO A 196 24.35 1.61 -3.17
N GLY A 197 24.88 1.04 -4.26
CA GLY A 197 24.99 -0.40 -4.48
C GLY A 197 23.65 -1.09 -4.77
N LEU A 198 22.57 -0.33 -5.04
CA LEU A 198 21.25 -0.85 -5.39
C LEU A 198 20.73 -1.94 -4.41
N ASN A 199 20.93 -1.73 -3.12
CA ASN A 199 20.59 -2.71 -2.08
C ASN A 199 21.26 -4.10 -2.26
N SER A 200 22.42 -4.16 -2.90
CA SER A 200 23.20 -5.39 -3.03
C SER A 200 23.56 -5.97 -1.65
N GLY A 201 23.33 -7.27 -1.46
CA GLY A 201 23.59 -7.92 -0.19
C GLY A 201 22.93 -9.27 -0.04
N ILE A 202 23.18 -9.91 1.10
CA ILE A 202 22.44 -11.09 1.55
C ILE A 202 21.18 -10.57 2.24
N THR A 203 20.12 -10.40 1.46
CA THR A 203 18.95 -9.60 1.84
C THR A 203 17.89 -10.38 2.61
N ASP A 204 17.98 -11.70 2.65
CA ASP A 204 17.04 -12.56 3.34
C ASP A 204 17.76 -13.61 4.21
N LYS A 205 16.99 -14.46 4.87
CA LYS A 205 17.44 -15.42 5.87
C LYS A 205 18.53 -16.37 5.35
N VAL A 206 19.58 -16.58 6.15
CA VAL A 206 20.61 -17.63 5.97
C VAL A 206 20.59 -18.52 7.18
N PHE A 207 20.46 -19.84 6.96
CA PHE A 207 20.31 -20.76 8.09
C PHE A 207 20.79 -22.19 7.77
N LEU A 208 21.11 -22.92 8.81
CA LEU A 208 21.37 -24.35 8.75
C LEU A 208 20.14 -25.15 9.17
N THR A 209 19.92 -26.28 8.50
CA THR A 209 18.93 -27.29 8.93
C THR A 209 19.56 -28.67 8.96
N ASN A 210 19.03 -29.53 9.83
CA ASN A 210 19.47 -30.93 9.98
C ASN A 210 18.29 -31.88 9.71
N THR A 211 18.43 -32.72 8.71
CA THR A 211 17.39 -33.66 8.28
C THR A 211 17.93 -35.09 8.18
N GLY A 212 17.02 -36.06 8.18
CA GLY A 212 17.34 -37.39 7.68
C GLY A 212 17.43 -37.40 6.15
N THR A 213 17.41 -38.57 5.57
CA THR A 213 17.63 -38.78 4.11
C THR A 213 16.41 -38.39 3.26
N ALA A 214 15.20 -38.34 3.80
CA ALA A 214 14.00 -37.88 3.11
C ALA A 214 13.67 -36.45 3.47
N THR A 215 13.42 -35.59 2.47
CA THR A 215 13.08 -34.17 2.66
C THR A 215 11.77 -33.78 1.97
N LEU A 216 11.09 -32.76 2.52
CA LEU A 216 9.84 -32.19 2.04
C LEU A 216 10.12 -30.94 1.21
N ILE A 217 9.43 -30.76 0.08
CA ILE A 217 9.56 -29.59 -0.78
C ILE A 217 8.21 -28.95 -1.01
N ASP A 218 8.13 -27.64 -0.78
CA ASP A 218 7.04 -26.73 -1.10
C ASP A 218 5.61 -27.26 -0.77
N PRO A 219 5.31 -27.64 0.49
CA PRO A 219 3.96 -28.04 0.87
C PRO A 219 2.95 -26.95 0.47
N TRP A 220 1.83 -27.38 -0.12
CA TRP A 220 0.81 -26.50 -0.63
C TRP A 220 -0.58 -26.98 -0.22
N ILE A 221 -1.34 -26.12 0.45
CA ILE A 221 -2.68 -26.40 0.92
C ILE A 221 -3.65 -25.49 0.16
N ARG A 222 -4.53 -26.10 -0.62
CA ARG A 222 -5.60 -25.39 -1.32
C ARG A 222 -6.93 -25.58 -0.61
N THR A 223 -7.73 -24.53 -0.59
CA THR A 223 -9.05 -24.52 0.02
C THR A 223 -10.10 -24.36 -1.07
N ASN A 224 -11.01 -25.32 -1.18
CA ASN A 224 -12.22 -25.20 -1.97
C ASN A 224 -13.39 -25.04 -1.01
N LEU A 225 -14.24 -24.06 -1.25
CA LEU A 225 -15.34 -23.70 -0.38
C LEU A 225 -16.66 -23.85 -1.14
N PRO A 226 -17.23 -25.09 -1.21
CA PRO A 226 -18.52 -25.31 -1.87
C PRO A 226 -19.65 -24.49 -1.26
N THR A 227 -19.61 -24.30 0.05
CA THR A 227 -20.45 -23.37 0.83
C THR A 227 -19.63 -22.82 1.99
N ARG A 228 -20.07 -21.72 2.58
CA ARG A 228 -19.42 -21.17 3.80
C ARG A 228 -19.45 -22.14 5.00
N ALA A 229 -20.35 -23.10 4.98
CA ALA A 229 -20.47 -24.13 6.03
C ALA A 229 -19.59 -25.36 5.77
N ARG A 230 -18.89 -25.44 4.62
CA ARG A 230 -18.09 -26.62 4.26
C ARG A 230 -16.88 -26.24 3.43
N ALA A 231 -15.72 -26.70 3.87
CA ALA A 231 -14.46 -26.60 3.12
C ALA A 231 -13.93 -27.98 2.73
N ASP A 232 -13.49 -28.12 1.49
CA ASP A 232 -12.78 -29.28 0.99
C ASP A 232 -11.32 -28.90 0.76
N LEU A 233 -10.40 -29.48 1.53
CA LEU A 233 -8.99 -29.22 1.41
C LEU A 233 -8.34 -30.18 0.40
N SER A 234 -7.35 -29.69 -0.32
CA SER A 234 -6.40 -30.52 -1.07
C SER A 234 -4.98 -30.10 -0.74
N VAL A 235 -4.11 -31.08 -0.58
CA VAL A 235 -2.71 -30.89 -0.19
C VAL A 235 -1.81 -31.53 -1.23
N ALA A 236 -0.78 -30.82 -1.64
CA ALA A 236 0.28 -31.33 -2.51
C ALA A 236 1.64 -30.94 -1.94
N LEU A 237 2.62 -31.81 -2.04
CA LEU A 237 4.02 -31.55 -1.72
C LEU A 237 4.90 -32.54 -2.44
N ASP A 238 6.16 -32.21 -2.58
CA ASP A 238 7.14 -33.11 -3.12
C ASP A 238 8.00 -33.73 -2.00
N VAL A 239 8.34 -35.01 -2.15
CA VAL A 239 9.22 -35.75 -1.23
C VAL A 239 10.45 -36.17 -1.98
N LYS A 240 11.62 -35.75 -1.54
CA LYS A 240 12.89 -36.09 -2.13
C LYS A 240 13.62 -37.13 -1.28
N ASN A 241 14.01 -38.24 -1.90
CA ASN A 241 14.95 -39.17 -1.31
C ASN A 241 16.39 -38.77 -1.68
N ASN A 242 17.17 -38.41 -0.68
CA ASN A 242 18.57 -38.01 -0.84
C ASN A 242 19.55 -39.17 -0.60
N SER A 243 19.02 -40.38 -0.33
CA SER A 243 19.89 -41.58 -0.15
C SER A 243 20.22 -42.27 -1.46
N VAL A 244 21.19 -43.15 -1.43
CA VAL A 244 21.64 -43.99 -2.56
C VAL A 244 20.76 -45.20 -2.81
N GLU A 245 19.77 -45.45 -1.94
CA GLU A 245 18.88 -46.62 -2.00
C GLU A 245 17.41 -46.17 -2.12
N LYS A 246 16.57 -47.04 -2.69
CA LYS A 246 15.13 -46.84 -2.67
C LYS A 246 14.64 -46.86 -1.21
N THR A 247 13.88 -45.88 -0.80
CA THR A 247 13.46 -45.69 0.60
C THR A 247 11.95 -45.64 0.68
N LYS A 248 11.39 -46.40 1.62
CA LYS A 248 9.97 -46.30 2.00
C LYS A 248 9.80 -45.18 2.98
N VAL A 249 8.95 -44.23 2.66
CA VAL A 249 8.67 -43.04 3.50
C VAL A 249 7.19 -43.00 3.90
N LEU A 250 6.93 -42.46 5.11
CA LEU A 250 5.59 -42.08 5.55
C LEU A 250 5.52 -40.56 5.59
N VAL A 251 4.62 -39.98 4.81
CA VAL A 251 4.30 -38.56 4.88
C VAL A 251 3.03 -38.38 5.70
N ARG A 252 3.13 -37.53 6.73
CA ARG A 252 2.00 -37.18 7.62
C ARG A 252 1.78 -35.68 7.64
N GLY A 253 0.53 -35.23 7.58
CA GLY A 253 0.10 -33.88 7.87
C GLY A 253 -0.83 -33.86 9.08
N THR A 254 -0.66 -32.87 9.96
CA THR A 254 -1.54 -32.65 11.13
C THR A 254 -2.00 -31.20 11.11
N ILE A 255 -3.30 -30.97 10.92
CA ILE A 255 -3.89 -29.63 10.88
C ILE A 255 -4.45 -29.26 12.23
N THR A 256 -4.13 -28.06 12.70
CA THR A 256 -4.68 -27.43 13.92
C THR A 256 -5.27 -26.05 13.58
N PRO A 257 -6.39 -25.63 14.23
CA PRO A 257 -7.22 -26.41 15.15
C PRO A 257 -7.96 -27.55 14.45
N GLY A 258 -8.46 -28.49 15.22
CA GLY A 258 -9.24 -29.67 14.76
C GLY A 258 -8.47 -30.98 14.84
N ASN A 259 -7.16 -30.94 15.00
CA ASN A 259 -6.28 -32.12 15.06
C ASN A 259 -6.55 -33.14 13.93
N ILE A 260 -6.68 -32.63 12.70
CA ILE A 260 -6.98 -33.39 11.50
C ILE A 260 -5.70 -34.02 10.99
N VAL A 261 -5.63 -35.37 11.07
CA VAL A 261 -4.45 -36.14 10.67
C VAL A 261 -4.71 -36.84 9.34
N PHE A 262 -3.79 -36.76 8.42
CA PHE A 262 -3.77 -37.52 7.18
C PHE A 262 -2.34 -37.98 6.90
N GLN A 263 -2.22 -39.19 6.33
CA GLN A 263 -0.89 -39.75 6.05
C GLN A 263 -0.92 -40.74 4.89
N LYS A 264 0.24 -40.90 4.23
CA LYS A 264 0.43 -41.79 3.11
C LYS A 264 1.86 -42.36 3.10
N GLU A 265 1.94 -43.68 2.91
CA GLU A 265 3.21 -44.34 2.61
C GLU A 265 3.47 -44.38 1.11
N LEU A 266 4.73 -44.24 0.74
CA LEU A 266 5.19 -44.38 -0.63
C LEU A 266 6.66 -44.81 -0.67
N ASP A 267 7.03 -45.44 -1.78
CA ASP A 267 8.41 -45.78 -2.11
C ASP A 267 9.00 -44.69 -2.99
N VAL A 268 10.13 -44.11 -2.60
CA VAL A 268 10.84 -43.10 -3.38
C VAL A 268 12.19 -43.67 -3.80
N ASN A 269 12.48 -43.67 -5.10
CA ASN A 269 13.73 -44.20 -5.63
C ASN A 269 14.92 -43.34 -5.17
N ALA A 270 16.13 -43.92 -5.22
CA ALA A 270 17.36 -43.23 -4.88
C ALA A 270 17.49 -41.91 -5.67
N HIS A 271 17.81 -40.81 -4.99
CA HIS A 271 18.01 -39.48 -5.56
C HIS A 271 16.86 -38.90 -6.40
N THR A 272 15.63 -39.47 -6.28
CA THR A 272 14.45 -38.96 -6.97
C THR A 272 13.54 -38.13 -6.08
N THR A 273 12.62 -37.42 -6.71
CA THR A 273 11.56 -36.64 -6.08
C THR A 273 10.22 -37.19 -6.55
N GLU A 274 9.32 -37.44 -5.61
CA GLU A 274 7.97 -37.92 -5.89
C GLU A 274 6.93 -36.94 -5.34
N GLN A 275 5.93 -36.63 -6.15
CA GLN A 275 4.83 -35.78 -5.72
C GLN A 275 3.79 -36.56 -4.92
N VAL A 276 3.45 -36.08 -3.76
CA VAL A 276 2.40 -36.64 -2.88
C VAL A 276 1.20 -35.71 -2.88
N LYS A 277 0.03 -36.30 -3.08
CA LYS A 277 -1.26 -35.59 -3.05
C LYS A 277 -2.23 -36.25 -2.06
N PHE A 278 -2.97 -35.39 -1.38
CA PHE A 278 -4.04 -35.73 -0.49
C PHE A 278 -5.29 -34.92 -0.88
N ASP A 279 -6.40 -35.60 -1.07
CA ASP A 279 -7.70 -34.98 -1.34
C ASP A 279 -8.82 -35.71 -0.61
N LYS A 280 -9.98 -35.10 -0.49
CA LYS A 280 -11.13 -35.62 0.24
C LYS A 280 -11.64 -36.97 -0.24
N ARG A 281 -11.36 -37.41 -1.48
CA ARG A 281 -11.81 -38.69 -2.03
C ARG A 281 -11.14 -39.86 -1.34
N TYR A 282 -9.89 -39.70 -0.95
CA TYR A 282 -9.08 -40.70 -0.28
C TYR A 282 -8.84 -40.36 1.19
N PHE A 283 -9.04 -39.12 1.59
CA PHE A 283 -8.83 -38.57 2.93
C PHE A 283 -10.06 -37.76 3.34
N PRO A 284 -11.20 -38.41 3.70
CA PRO A 284 -12.46 -37.71 4.01
C PRO A 284 -12.35 -36.67 5.13
N GLN A 285 -11.39 -36.84 6.04
CA GLN A 285 -11.10 -35.85 7.11
C GLN A 285 -10.62 -34.49 6.61
N LEU A 286 -10.24 -34.35 5.32
CA LEU A 286 -9.93 -33.11 4.67
C LEU A 286 -11.19 -32.33 4.22
N CYS A 287 -12.37 -32.89 4.48
CA CYS A 287 -13.63 -32.20 4.41
C CYS A 287 -13.96 -31.65 5.80
N ILE A 288 -14.02 -30.34 5.95
CA ILE A 288 -14.22 -29.65 7.21
C ILE A 288 -15.60 -29.02 7.19
N ASP A 289 -16.45 -29.46 8.10
CA ASP A 289 -17.76 -28.84 8.35
C ASP A 289 -17.62 -27.67 9.31
N GLN A 290 -18.38 -26.59 9.06
CA GLN A 290 -18.35 -25.35 9.82
C GLN A 290 -16.91 -24.81 10.01
N PRO A 291 -16.13 -24.59 8.93
CA PRO A 291 -14.76 -24.13 9.04
C PRO A 291 -14.71 -22.71 9.60
N ARG A 292 -13.64 -22.40 10.32
CA ARG A 292 -13.31 -21.02 10.70
C ARG A 292 -12.72 -20.35 9.49
N LEU A 293 -13.50 -19.51 8.82
CA LEU A 293 -13.07 -18.84 7.60
C LEU A 293 -12.07 -17.71 7.90
N TRP A 294 -11.16 -17.49 6.96
CA TRP A 294 -10.35 -16.28 6.94
C TRP A 294 -11.13 -15.17 6.26
N TRP A 295 -11.15 -13.99 6.87
CA TRP A 295 -11.82 -12.81 6.37
C TRP A 295 -10.89 -11.60 6.34
N PRO A 296 -11.06 -10.69 5.38
CA PRO A 296 -10.39 -9.40 5.41
C PRO A 296 -10.97 -8.51 6.51
N ASN A 297 -10.16 -7.54 6.93
CA ASN A 297 -10.53 -6.56 7.94
C ASN A 297 -11.86 -5.86 7.59
N GLY A 298 -12.76 -5.78 8.55
CA GLY A 298 -14.12 -5.25 8.40
C GLY A 298 -15.18 -6.28 7.99
N TYR A 299 -14.81 -7.49 7.55
CA TYR A 299 -15.75 -8.53 7.10
C TYR A 299 -15.85 -9.75 8.03
N GLY A 300 -14.93 -9.88 8.97
CA GLY A 300 -14.90 -10.97 9.95
C GLY A 300 -13.49 -11.21 10.49
N ASP A 301 -13.31 -12.33 11.20
CA ASP A 301 -12.03 -12.68 11.81
C ASP A 301 -11.06 -13.30 10.79
N PRO A 302 -9.79 -12.92 10.77
CA PRO A 302 -8.77 -13.53 9.93
C PRO A 302 -8.26 -14.86 10.52
N ASN A 303 -9.12 -15.88 10.57
CA ASN A 303 -8.80 -17.14 11.19
C ASN A 303 -7.74 -17.92 10.41
N LEU A 304 -6.72 -18.39 11.10
CA LEU A 304 -5.66 -19.21 10.55
C LEU A 304 -5.71 -20.64 11.08
N TYR A 305 -5.23 -21.54 10.25
CA TYR A 305 -4.92 -22.93 10.54
C TYR A 305 -3.41 -23.15 10.36
N HIS A 306 -2.87 -24.15 11.03
CA HIS A 306 -1.49 -24.57 10.90
C HIS A 306 -1.46 -26.04 10.54
N CYS A 307 -0.63 -26.40 9.56
CA CYS A 307 -0.39 -27.80 9.21
C CYS A 307 1.08 -28.13 9.43
N LYS A 308 1.31 -29.06 10.34
CA LYS A 308 2.62 -29.67 10.54
C LYS A 308 2.76 -30.86 9.60
N PHE A 309 3.72 -30.78 8.70
CA PHE A 309 4.11 -31.88 7.82
C PHE A 309 5.33 -32.59 8.40
N GLU A 310 5.32 -33.93 8.38
CA GLU A 310 6.41 -34.78 8.79
C GLU A 310 6.66 -35.83 7.69
N VAL A 311 7.91 -36.02 7.30
CA VAL A 311 8.33 -37.19 6.55
C VAL A 311 9.14 -38.11 7.45
N MET A 312 8.79 -39.39 7.47
CA MET A 312 9.40 -40.40 8.32
C MET A 312 10.06 -41.50 7.49
N VAL A 313 11.20 -41.95 7.93
CA VAL A 313 11.93 -43.10 7.41
C VAL A 313 12.15 -44.05 8.60
N ASP A 314 11.79 -45.35 8.47
CA ASP A 314 11.93 -46.35 9.51
C ASP A 314 11.37 -45.94 10.88
N GLY A 315 10.20 -45.24 10.85
CA GLY A 315 9.51 -44.75 12.05
C GLY A 315 10.18 -43.53 12.71
N ARG A 316 11.26 -42.98 12.16
CA ARG A 316 11.92 -41.76 12.66
C ARG A 316 11.60 -40.56 11.78
N VAL A 317 11.35 -39.40 12.40
CA VAL A 317 11.10 -38.14 11.67
C VAL A 317 12.39 -37.69 10.99
N SER A 318 12.40 -37.72 9.67
CA SER A 318 13.47 -37.21 8.82
C SER A 318 13.44 -35.68 8.74
N GLU A 319 12.32 -35.11 8.35
CA GLU A 319 12.14 -33.65 8.31
C GLU A 319 10.71 -33.28 8.77
N THR A 320 10.60 -32.06 9.29
CA THR A 320 9.34 -31.41 9.64
C THR A 320 9.24 -30.05 8.93
N LYS A 321 8.08 -29.71 8.40
CA LYS A 321 7.74 -28.38 7.90
C LYS A 321 6.39 -27.92 8.42
N ASP A 322 6.30 -26.66 8.81
CA ASP A 322 5.09 -26.03 9.27
C ASP A 322 4.57 -25.04 8.22
N VAL A 323 3.26 -25.08 7.97
CA VAL A 323 2.58 -24.20 7.01
C VAL A 323 1.37 -23.58 7.69
N SER A 324 1.32 -22.24 7.70
CA SER A 324 0.13 -21.49 8.06
C SER A 324 -0.74 -21.27 6.83
N PHE A 325 -2.07 -21.37 6.97
CA PHE A 325 -3.01 -21.12 5.89
C PHE A 325 -4.37 -20.67 6.43
N GLY A 326 -5.18 -20.04 5.58
CA GLY A 326 -6.55 -19.66 5.88
C GLY A 326 -7.54 -20.36 4.97
N ILE A 327 -8.69 -20.76 5.50
CA ILE A 327 -9.77 -21.32 4.68
C ILE A 327 -10.58 -20.16 4.11
N LYS A 328 -10.55 -20.00 2.80
CA LYS A 328 -11.23 -18.93 2.05
C LYS A 328 -11.43 -19.33 0.60
N LYS A 329 -12.27 -18.55 -0.08
CA LYS A 329 -12.47 -18.62 -1.53
C LYS A 329 -12.50 -17.20 -2.07
N TYR A 330 -11.62 -16.89 -3.01
CA TYR A 330 -11.73 -15.69 -3.82
C TYR A 330 -12.52 -15.94 -5.09
N SER A 331 -13.27 -14.95 -5.52
CA SER A 331 -13.85 -14.88 -6.87
C SER A 331 -13.90 -13.43 -7.34
N TYR A 332 -14.08 -13.23 -8.65
CA TYR A 332 -13.91 -11.93 -9.29
C TYR A 332 -14.88 -11.79 -10.46
N ASP A 333 -15.30 -10.56 -10.73
CA ASP A 333 -15.95 -10.20 -11.98
C ASP A 333 -15.52 -8.79 -12.44
N LYS A 334 -16.08 -8.35 -13.56
CA LYS A 334 -15.90 -7.02 -14.14
C LYS A 334 -17.22 -6.46 -14.63
N GLU A 335 -18.26 -6.60 -13.81
CA GLU A 335 -19.58 -6.07 -14.12
C GLU A 335 -19.50 -4.55 -14.29
N GLY A 336 -20.17 -4.01 -15.29
CA GLY A 336 -20.12 -2.58 -15.60
C GLY A 336 -18.72 -2.05 -15.97
N ASN A 337 -17.80 -2.93 -16.42
CA ASN A 337 -16.38 -2.61 -16.64
C ASN A 337 -15.64 -2.16 -15.38
N THR A 338 -16.12 -2.55 -14.19
CA THR A 338 -15.49 -2.27 -12.90
C THR A 338 -15.06 -3.57 -12.25
N PHE A 339 -13.80 -3.65 -11.80
CA PHE A 339 -13.24 -4.85 -11.18
C PHE A 339 -13.78 -5.05 -9.77
N HIS A 340 -14.37 -6.20 -9.51
CA HIS A 340 -14.90 -6.59 -8.20
C HIS A 340 -14.15 -7.78 -7.64
N ILE A 341 -13.93 -7.75 -6.33
CA ILE A 341 -13.34 -8.85 -5.56
C ILE A 341 -14.39 -9.38 -4.58
N TYR A 342 -14.55 -10.68 -4.57
CA TYR A 342 -15.39 -11.39 -3.61
C TYR A 342 -14.54 -12.30 -2.76
N ILE A 343 -14.85 -12.39 -1.49
CA ILE A 343 -14.31 -13.41 -0.60
C ILE A 343 -15.44 -14.18 0.08
N ASN A 344 -15.35 -15.50 0.05
CA ASN A 344 -16.38 -16.38 0.63
C ASN A 344 -17.79 -16.00 0.16
N ASP A 345 -17.92 -15.68 -1.13
CA ASP A 345 -19.15 -15.24 -1.82
C ASP A 345 -19.75 -13.91 -1.29
N ILE A 346 -18.94 -13.06 -0.66
CA ILE A 346 -19.29 -11.69 -0.24
C ILE A 346 -18.45 -10.71 -1.05
N PRO A 347 -19.06 -9.70 -1.71
CA PRO A 347 -18.32 -8.64 -2.37
C PRO A 347 -17.58 -7.78 -1.33
N VAL A 348 -16.34 -7.42 -1.63
CA VAL A 348 -15.50 -6.60 -0.76
C VAL A 348 -15.28 -5.24 -1.39
N PHE A 349 -15.77 -4.19 -0.75
CA PHE A 349 -15.37 -2.84 -1.12
C PHE A 349 -13.95 -2.60 -0.63
N VAL A 350 -13.02 -2.41 -1.57
CA VAL A 350 -11.61 -2.26 -1.23
C VAL A 350 -11.33 -0.86 -0.70
N LYS A 351 -10.76 -0.81 0.48
CA LYS A 351 -10.20 0.39 1.12
C LYS A 351 -8.74 0.07 1.44
N GLY A 352 -7.80 0.73 0.79
CA GLY A 352 -6.43 0.30 0.93
C GLY A 352 -5.40 1.33 0.53
N ALA A 353 -4.16 0.88 0.47
CA ALA A 353 -3.02 1.70 0.11
C ALA A 353 -1.96 0.91 -0.64
N ASN A 354 -1.11 1.63 -1.37
CA ASN A 354 0.08 1.08 -2.00
C ASN A 354 1.29 1.16 -1.07
N TRP A 355 2.20 0.21 -1.21
CA TRP A 355 3.54 0.24 -0.63
C TRP A 355 4.56 0.25 -1.75
N GLY A 356 5.29 1.33 -1.92
CA GLY A 356 6.39 1.40 -2.87
C GLY A 356 7.62 0.60 -2.41
N MET A 357 7.77 0.42 -1.10
CA MET A 357 8.84 -0.33 -0.45
C MET A 357 8.60 -0.36 1.06
N SER A 358 9.06 -1.38 1.77
CA SER A 358 8.93 -1.40 3.23
C SER A 358 9.84 -0.39 3.92
N GLU A 359 11.11 -0.30 3.46
CA GLU A 359 12.14 0.64 3.91
C GLU A 359 13.28 0.65 2.88
N TYR A 360 13.79 1.82 2.51
CA TYR A 360 14.65 2.01 1.33
C TYR A 360 16.03 1.31 1.38
N MET A 361 16.55 0.98 2.56
CA MET A 361 17.76 0.19 2.75
C MET A 361 17.49 -1.27 3.16
N LEU A 362 16.25 -1.74 3.07
CA LEU A 362 15.79 -3.08 3.46
C LEU A 362 16.03 -3.41 4.94
N ARG A 363 15.83 -2.42 5.83
CA ARG A 363 16.01 -2.59 7.28
C ARG A 363 14.76 -3.07 8.02
N CYS A 364 13.57 -2.99 7.37
CA CYS A 364 12.32 -3.44 7.96
C CYS A 364 12.35 -4.95 8.20
N ARG A 365 12.11 -5.39 9.43
CA ARG A 365 12.10 -6.81 9.82
C ARG A 365 11.06 -7.07 10.92
N GLY A 366 10.64 -8.31 11.07
CA GLY A 366 9.91 -8.85 12.22
C GLY A 366 8.81 -7.93 12.75
N ALA A 367 9.00 -7.40 13.95
CA ALA A 367 8.03 -6.56 14.65
C ALA A 367 7.68 -5.24 13.93
N GLU A 368 8.56 -4.75 13.03
CA GLU A 368 8.27 -3.55 12.25
C GLU A 368 7.20 -3.83 11.20
N TYR A 369 7.22 -5.01 10.53
CA TYR A 369 6.14 -5.42 9.66
C TYR A 369 4.82 -5.57 10.41
N ASP A 370 4.84 -6.17 11.59
CA ASP A 370 3.66 -6.28 12.45
C ASP A 370 3.07 -4.89 12.78
N THR A 371 3.93 -3.94 13.12
CA THR A 371 3.52 -2.56 13.40
C THR A 371 2.93 -1.87 12.18
N LYS A 372 3.60 -1.93 11.03
CA LYS A 372 3.18 -1.25 9.81
C LYS A 372 1.84 -1.80 9.30
N VAL A 373 1.68 -3.12 9.24
CA VAL A 373 0.42 -3.73 8.78
C VAL A 373 -0.71 -3.50 9.80
N ARG A 374 -0.40 -3.50 11.11
CA ARG A 374 -1.38 -3.15 12.15
C ARG A 374 -1.89 -1.73 11.99
N LEU A 375 -1.04 -0.75 11.66
CA LEU A 375 -1.47 0.62 11.39
C LEU A 375 -2.45 0.69 10.20
N HIS A 376 -2.26 -0.12 9.17
CA HIS A 376 -3.23 -0.22 8.05
C HIS A 376 -4.57 -0.79 8.53
N LYS A 377 -4.54 -1.83 9.38
CA LYS A 377 -5.76 -2.33 10.03
C LYS A 377 -6.46 -1.25 10.85
N GLU A 378 -5.70 -0.46 11.61
CA GLU A 378 -6.24 0.61 12.44
C GLU A 378 -6.86 1.78 11.63
N MET A 379 -6.44 1.97 10.39
CA MET A 379 -7.12 2.85 9.42
C MET A 379 -8.39 2.23 8.82
N ASN A 380 -8.79 1.04 9.25
CA ASN A 380 -9.88 0.26 8.66
C ASN A 380 -9.65 -0.13 7.19
N PHE A 381 -8.40 -0.19 6.77
CA PHE A 381 -8.04 -0.71 5.46
C PHE A 381 -8.15 -2.24 5.43
N ASN A 382 -8.42 -2.77 4.26
CA ASN A 382 -8.52 -4.20 4.01
C ASN A 382 -7.59 -4.70 2.90
N MET A 383 -6.80 -3.82 2.27
CA MET A 383 -5.86 -4.19 1.22
C MET A 383 -4.57 -3.34 1.25
N ILE A 384 -3.45 -3.99 0.96
CA ILE A 384 -2.18 -3.35 0.59
C ILE A 384 -1.80 -3.85 -0.80
N ARG A 385 -1.48 -2.93 -1.71
CA ARG A 385 -0.81 -3.28 -2.95
C ARG A 385 0.70 -3.25 -2.71
N ASN A 386 1.34 -4.40 -2.88
CA ASN A 386 2.78 -4.55 -2.91
C ASN A 386 3.28 -4.13 -4.29
N TRP A 387 3.41 -2.81 -4.49
CA TRP A 387 3.78 -2.21 -5.76
C TRP A 387 5.13 -2.72 -6.24
N LEU A 388 5.18 -3.15 -7.49
CA LEU A 388 6.31 -3.83 -8.13
C LEU A 388 6.83 -5.06 -7.36
N GLY A 389 6.03 -5.66 -6.49
CA GLY A 389 6.48 -6.80 -5.68
C GLY A 389 7.68 -6.47 -4.79
N SER A 390 7.81 -5.21 -4.38
CA SER A 390 8.98 -4.65 -3.70
C SER A 390 9.25 -5.26 -2.33
N VAL A 391 8.22 -5.79 -1.68
CA VAL A 391 8.33 -6.47 -0.39
C VAL A 391 8.27 -7.96 -0.63
N THR A 392 9.30 -8.69 -0.16
CA THR A 392 9.45 -10.12 -0.37
C THR A 392 9.62 -10.91 0.93
N ASP A 393 9.66 -10.23 2.06
CA ASP A 393 9.87 -10.82 3.37
C ASP A 393 8.63 -11.60 3.83
N ASP A 394 8.82 -12.81 4.36
CA ASP A 394 7.73 -13.67 4.86
C ASP A 394 6.90 -12.95 5.93
N GLU A 395 7.56 -12.16 6.78
CA GLU A 395 6.94 -11.42 7.89
C GLU A 395 5.89 -10.40 7.42
N PHE A 396 6.01 -9.88 6.20
CA PHE A 396 4.99 -9.01 5.59
C PHE A 396 3.69 -9.79 5.34
N TYR A 397 3.79 -10.94 4.68
CA TYR A 397 2.63 -11.77 4.37
C TYR A 397 2.01 -12.37 5.65
N GLU A 398 2.84 -12.79 6.60
CA GLU A 398 2.38 -13.28 7.91
C GLU A 398 1.60 -12.20 8.68
N ALA A 399 2.07 -10.96 8.65
CA ALA A 399 1.35 -9.84 9.26
C ALA A 399 0.02 -9.54 8.53
N CYS A 400 0.01 -9.59 7.19
CA CYS A 400 -1.20 -9.43 6.40
C CYS A 400 -2.23 -10.53 6.69
N ASP A 401 -1.79 -11.78 6.79
CA ASP A 401 -2.64 -12.92 7.19
C ASP A 401 -3.26 -12.71 8.58
N LYS A 402 -2.43 -12.29 9.54
CA LYS A 402 -2.81 -12.05 10.94
C LYS A 402 -3.85 -10.95 11.11
N TYR A 403 -3.69 -9.87 10.35
CA TYR A 403 -4.52 -8.68 10.50
C TYR A 403 -5.70 -8.61 9.52
N GLY A 404 -5.83 -9.58 8.62
CA GLY A 404 -6.88 -9.60 7.61
C GLY A 404 -6.65 -8.53 6.52
N ILE A 405 -5.43 -8.26 6.15
CA ILE A 405 -5.11 -7.32 5.08
C ILE A 405 -4.87 -8.11 3.80
N MET A 406 -5.73 -7.94 2.82
CA MET A 406 -5.52 -8.53 1.49
C MET A 406 -4.28 -7.94 0.83
N VAL A 407 -3.60 -8.74 0.03
CA VAL A 407 -2.42 -8.32 -0.74
C VAL A 407 -2.74 -8.38 -2.23
N TRP A 408 -2.59 -7.25 -2.89
CA TRP A 408 -2.45 -7.14 -4.33
C TRP A 408 -0.94 -7.18 -4.62
N ASP A 409 -0.45 -8.24 -5.22
CA ASP A 409 0.98 -8.53 -5.32
C ASP A 409 1.49 -8.43 -6.75
N ASP A 410 2.24 -7.37 -7.04
CA ASP A 410 2.82 -7.14 -8.36
C ASP A 410 4.05 -8.03 -8.59
N PHE A 411 4.36 -8.28 -9.86
CA PHE A 411 5.69 -8.68 -10.28
C PHE A 411 6.54 -7.44 -10.61
N TRP A 412 7.84 -7.63 -10.87
CA TRP A 412 8.86 -6.58 -10.90
C TRP A 412 8.94 -5.80 -12.22
N ILE A 413 7.81 -5.33 -12.76
CA ILE A 413 7.78 -4.57 -14.03
C ILE A 413 7.00 -3.26 -13.84
N ASN A 414 7.52 -2.17 -14.40
CA ASN A 414 6.95 -0.85 -14.31
C ASN A 414 6.88 -0.15 -15.67
N SER A 415 5.68 0.03 -16.20
CA SER A 415 5.37 0.82 -17.42
C SER A 415 6.33 0.54 -18.58
N ASN A 416 6.74 -0.71 -18.74
CA ASN A 416 7.87 -1.04 -19.59
C ASN A 416 7.47 -1.65 -20.94
N PRO A 417 7.78 -0.99 -22.04
CA PRO A 417 7.62 -1.58 -23.37
C PRO A 417 8.67 -2.67 -23.69
N ASN A 418 9.64 -2.92 -22.80
CA ASN A 418 10.73 -3.85 -23.01
C ASN A 418 10.61 -5.07 -22.10
N LEU A 419 11.07 -6.21 -22.59
CA LEU A 419 11.20 -7.41 -21.78
C LEU A 419 12.39 -7.32 -20.81
N PRO A 420 12.34 -8.01 -19.66
CA PRO A 420 13.53 -8.26 -18.85
C PRO A 420 14.65 -8.84 -19.72
N TYR A 421 15.89 -8.37 -19.50
CA TYR A 421 17.03 -8.81 -20.32
C TYR A 421 17.36 -10.29 -20.13
N ASP A 422 16.96 -10.91 -19.04
CA ASP A 422 17.04 -12.34 -18.78
C ASP A 422 15.67 -12.89 -18.35
N LEU A 423 14.89 -13.32 -19.33
CA LEU A 423 13.57 -13.87 -19.13
C LEU A 423 13.57 -15.15 -18.28
N ASN A 424 14.62 -15.97 -18.38
CA ASN A 424 14.69 -17.21 -17.61
C ASN A 424 14.92 -16.93 -16.13
N VAL A 425 15.80 -16.00 -15.80
CA VAL A 425 16.02 -15.57 -14.43
C VAL A 425 14.75 -14.93 -13.86
N PHE A 426 14.10 -14.07 -14.63
CA PHE A 426 12.83 -13.47 -14.22
C PHE A 426 11.77 -14.55 -13.95
N ASN A 427 11.59 -15.47 -14.88
CA ASN A 427 10.62 -16.56 -14.77
C ASN A 427 10.89 -17.46 -13.56
N ASN A 428 12.15 -17.83 -13.33
CA ASN A 428 12.53 -18.63 -12.17
C ASN A 428 12.21 -17.91 -10.84
N ASN A 429 12.52 -16.63 -10.74
CA ASN A 429 12.19 -15.83 -9.56
C ASN A 429 10.68 -15.72 -9.36
N MET A 430 9.90 -15.55 -10.43
CA MET A 430 8.44 -15.51 -10.38
C MET A 430 7.85 -16.83 -9.88
N MET A 431 8.31 -17.97 -10.41
CA MET A 431 7.90 -19.29 -9.94
C MET A 431 8.22 -19.51 -8.47
N GLU A 432 9.43 -19.12 -8.04
CA GLU A 432 9.86 -19.22 -6.64
C GLU A 432 9.02 -18.32 -5.74
N LYS A 433 8.71 -17.08 -6.16
CA LYS A 433 7.80 -16.19 -5.44
C LYS A 433 6.42 -16.84 -5.23
N ILE A 434 5.79 -17.30 -6.29
CA ILE A 434 4.46 -17.93 -6.21
C ILE A 434 4.48 -19.12 -5.25
N LYS A 435 5.44 -20.05 -5.40
CA LYS A 435 5.56 -21.23 -4.54
C LYS A 435 5.79 -20.87 -3.08
N ARG A 436 6.59 -19.85 -2.81
CA ARG A 436 6.93 -19.41 -1.46
C ARG A 436 5.71 -18.83 -0.72
N VAL A 437 4.90 -18.01 -1.42
CA VAL A 437 3.85 -17.24 -0.74
C VAL A 437 2.43 -17.75 -0.99
N ARG A 438 2.20 -18.75 -1.83
CA ARG A 438 0.86 -19.23 -2.22
C ARG A 438 -0.03 -19.75 -1.09
N ASN A 439 0.55 -20.13 0.06
CA ASN A 439 -0.22 -20.57 1.22
C ASN A 439 -0.83 -19.42 2.02
N HIS A 440 -0.38 -18.18 1.81
CA HIS A 440 -0.92 -17.01 2.50
C HIS A 440 -2.34 -16.70 2.03
N PRO A 441 -3.35 -16.72 2.93
CA PRO A 441 -4.73 -16.41 2.55
C PRO A 441 -4.91 -14.95 2.16
N SER A 442 -4.05 -14.07 2.62
CA SER A 442 -4.09 -12.63 2.32
C SER A 442 -3.87 -12.31 0.85
N ILE A 443 -3.11 -13.11 0.09
CA ILE A 443 -2.91 -12.83 -1.33
C ILE A 443 -4.23 -12.94 -2.08
N ALA A 444 -4.67 -11.83 -2.68
CA ALA A 444 -5.93 -11.73 -3.39
C ALA A 444 -5.75 -11.58 -4.90
N VAL A 445 -4.75 -10.82 -5.36
CA VAL A 445 -4.53 -10.53 -6.78
C VAL A 445 -3.06 -10.62 -7.11
N TRP A 446 -2.74 -11.25 -8.24
CA TRP A 446 -1.42 -11.17 -8.87
C TRP A 446 -1.45 -10.13 -9.97
N CYS A 447 -0.48 -9.21 -10.00
CA CYS A 447 -0.42 -8.19 -11.04
C CYS A 447 0.85 -8.32 -11.87
N GLY A 448 0.69 -8.21 -13.19
CA GLY A 448 1.78 -8.43 -14.14
C GLY A 448 2.72 -7.23 -14.26
N ASP A 449 2.18 -6.05 -14.49
CA ASP A 449 2.94 -4.82 -14.75
C ASP A 449 2.23 -3.63 -14.12
N ASN A 450 2.99 -2.67 -13.65
CA ASN A 450 2.47 -1.38 -13.25
C ASN A 450 2.17 -0.53 -14.50
N GLU A 451 0.91 -0.09 -14.63
CA GLU A 451 0.42 0.86 -15.66
C GLU A 451 0.55 0.42 -17.13
N SER A 452 1.09 -0.76 -17.41
CA SER A 452 1.11 -1.32 -18.75
C SER A 452 0.96 -2.85 -18.75
N ASN A 453 0.89 -3.48 -19.92
CA ASN A 453 0.84 -4.93 -20.02
C ASN A 453 2.26 -5.50 -20.22
N PRO A 454 2.60 -6.60 -19.52
CA PRO A 454 3.83 -7.33 -19.81
C PRO A 454 3.89 -7.71 -21.30
N GLN A 455 5.04 -7.51 -21.92
CA GLN A 455 5.20 -7.86 -23.34
C GLN A 455 5.22 -9.38 -23.55
N PRO A 456 4.72 -9.89 -24.68
CA PRO A 456 4.88 -11.29 -25.04
C PRO A 456 6.37 -11.70 -25.14
N PRO A 457 6.77 -12.91 -24.68
CA PRO A 457 5.92 -13.99 -24.17
C PRO A 457 5.61 -13.90 -22.68
N LEU A 458 6.06 -12.87 -21.97
CA LEU A 458 6.09 -12.81 -20.52
C LEU A 458 4.69 -12.80 -19.89
N GLU A 459 3.71 -12.09 -20.47
CA GLU A 459 2.33 -12.11 -19.97
C GLU A 459 1.77 -13.53 -19.96
N GLY A 460 2.00 -14.28 -21.06
CA GLY A 460 1.60 -15.69 -21.14
C GLY A 460 2.29 -16.58 -20.11
N TRP A 461 3.58 -16.35 -19.86
CA TRP A 461 4.32 -17.09 -18.82
C TRP A 461 3.82 -16.78 -17.41
N MET A 462 3.48 -15.53 -17.13
CA MET A 462 2.89 -15.13 -15.85
C MET A 462 1.56 -15.85 -15.62
N ALA A 463 0.65 -15.78 -16.57
CA ALA A 463 -0.64 -16.45 -16.50
C ALA A 463 -0.50 -17.97 -16.31
N GLU A 464 0.41 -18.61 -17.05
CA GLU A 464 0.67 -20.05 -16.95
C GLU A 464 1.30 -20.44 -15.60
N ASN A 465 2.24 -19.65 -15.10
CA ASN A 465 2.85 -19.91 -13.78
C ASN A 465 1.84 -19.80 -12.65
N ILE A 466 0.98 -18.78 -12.69
CA ILE A 466 -0.09 -18.61 -11.70
C ILE A 466 -1.06 -19.79 -11.78
N ARG A 467 -1.47 -20.19 -12.99
CA ARG A 467 -2.32 -21.36 -13.18
C ARG A 467 -1.67 -22.65 -12.65
N THR A 468 -0.38 -22.82 -12.87
CA THR A 468 0.36 -24.05 -12.50
C THR A 468 0.71 -24.09 -11.02
N PHE A 469 1.24 -23.01 -10.46
CA PHE A 469 1.82 -23.00 -9.12
C PHE A 469 0.90 -22.40 -8.04
N ASP A 470 -0.15 -21.66 -8.44
CA ASP A 470 -1.20 -21.16 -7.57
C ASP A 470 -2.58 -21.79 -7.87
N GLY A 471 -2.65 -22.67 -8.88
CA GLY A 471 -3.87 -23.39 -9.25
C GLY A 471 -4.95 -22.53 -9.89
N GLY A 472 -4.67 -21.26 -10.18
CA GLY A 472 -5.65 -20.29 -10.65
C GLY A 472 -6.67 -19.90 -9.56
N ASP A 473 -6.32 -20.05 -8.29
CA ASP A 473 -7.19 -19.71 -7.16
C ASP A 473 -7.28 -18.19 -6.95
N ARG A 474 -6.31 -17.43 -7.50
CA ARG A 474 -6.29 -15.96 -7.50
C ARG A 474 -6.28 -15.43 -8.92
N TYR A 475 -6.86 -14.25 -9.07
CA TYR A 475 -6.93 -13.55 -10.34
C TYR A 475 -5.55 -13.04 -10.77
N PHE A 476 -5.26 -13.19 -12.06
CA PHE A 476 -4.12 -12.52 -12.70
C PHE A 476 -4.61 -11.27 -13.44
N GLN A 477 -4.25 -10.12 -12.93
CA GLN A 477 -4.46 -8.81 -13.54
C GLN A 477 -3.21 -8.44 -14.35
N ALA A 478 -3.31 -8.32 -15.65
CA ALA A 478 -2.13 -8.08 -16.49
C ALA A 478 -1.47 -6.73 -16.19
N ASN A 479 -2.26 -5.69 -15.90
CA ASN A 479 -1.76 -4.37 -15.53
C ASN A 479 -2.61 -3.71 -14.45
N SER A 480 -2.07 -2.67 -13.82
CA SER A 480 -2.73 -1.94 -12.73
C SER A 480 -3.57 -0.75 -13.18
N HIS A 481 -3.71 -0.48 -14.49
CA HIS A 481 -4.31 0.76 -14.99
C HIS A 481 -5.59 0.55 -15.80
N ALA A 482 -5.80 -0.61 -16.37
CA ALA A 482 -6.90 -0.89 -17.30
C ALA A 482 -7.63 -2.20 -16.96
N GLN A 483 -8.52 -2.64 -17.83
CA GLN A 483 -9.25 -3.91 -17.71
C GLN A 483 -10.13 -4.00 -16.47
N GLY A 484 -10.97 -2.99 -16.26
CA GLY A 484 -11.88 -2.90 -15.13
C GLY A 484 -11.34 -2.03 -13.98
N LEU A 485 -10.15 -1.44 -14.16
CA LEU A 485 -9.53 -0.51 -13.24
C LEU A 485 -9.59 0.91 -13.80
N THR A 486 -9.57 1.90 -12.92
CA THR A 486 -9.56 3.32 -13.28
C THR A 486 -8.19 3.98 -13.11
N GLY A 487 -7.15 3.17 -12.89
CA GLY A 487 -5.76 3.57 -12.95
C GLY A 487 -5.30 4.48 -11.83
N SER A 488 -4.36 5.38 -12.16
CA SER A 488 -3.64 6.25 -11.24
C SER A 488 -4.08 7.72 -11.35
N GLY A 489 -3.94 8.46 -10.23
CA GLY A 489 -4.42 9.84 -10.07
C GLY A 489 -5.87 9.94 -9.61
N PRO A 490 -6.39 11.15 -9.39
CA PRO A 490 -5.70 12.44 -9.47
C PRO A 490 -4.64 12.64 -8.38
N TRP A 491 -3.69 13.53 -8.67
CA TRP A 491 -2.56 13.84 -7.81
C TRP A 491 -2.67 15.26 -7.26
N GLY A 492 -2.80 15.40 -5.94
CA GLY A 492 -2.84 16.68 -5.27
C GLY A 492 -3.86 16.78 -4.13
N ALA A 493 -3.70 17.82 -3.31
CA ALA A 493 -4.63 18.15 -2.24
C ALA A 493 -5.76 19.01 -2.82
N PHE A 494 -6.81 18.36 -3.27
CA PHE A 494 -8.00 19.02 -3.76
C PHE A 494 -8.99 19.29 -2.62
N GLU A 495 -9.89 20.24 -2.83
CA GLU A 495 -11.03 20.47 -1.95
C GLU A 495 -11.92 19.22 -1.86
N PRO A 496 -12.55 18.94 -0.72
CA PRO A 496 -13.40 17.76 -0.55
C PRO A 496 -14.44 17.55 -1.66
N ARG A 497 -15.09 18.62 -2.12
CA ARG A 497 -16.08 18.60 -3.19
C ARG A 497 -15.57 17.95 -4.49
N PHE A 498 -14.28 18.09 -4.79
CA PHE A 498 -13.66 17.54 -6.00
C PHE A 498 -13.84 16.03 -6.11
N TYR A 499 -13.69 15.29 -5.00
CA TYR A 499 -13.77 13.83 -4.98
C TYR A 499 -15.21 13.28 -5.11
N PHE A 500 -16.22 14.15 -5.05
CA PHE A 500 -17.63 13.83 -5.25
C PHE A 500 -18.15 14.23 -6.64
N THR A 501 -17.29 14.69 -7.53
CA THR A 501 -17.64 15.02 -8.91
C THR A 501 -17.39 13.83 -9.83
N LYS A 502 -18.11 13.77 -10.95
CA LYS A 502 -18.09 12.61 -11.86
C LYS A 502 -16.70 12.29 -12.42
N TYR A 503 -15.88 13.26 -12.63
CA TYR A 503 -14.51 13.13 -13.12
C TYR A 503 -13.59 13.85 -12.16
N PRO A 504 -13.14 13.17 -11.06
CA PRO A 504 -12.40 13.81 -9.99
C PRO A 504 -11.09 14.48 -10.43
N ASP A 505 -10.53 14.10 -11.57
CA ASP A 505 -9.34 14.71 -12.16
C ASP A 505 -9.63 15.89 -13.10
N GLY A 506 -10.91 16.24 -13.26
CA GLY A 506 -11.35 17.35 -14.09
C GLY A 506 -11.30 17.09 -15.60
N LEU A 507 -11.08 15.84 -16.03
CA LEU A 507 -11.08 15.45 -17.45
C LEU A 507 -12.39 14.75 -17.79
N GLU A 508 -13.36 15.53 -18.19
CA GLU A 508 -14.67 15.04 -18.60
C GLU A 508 -14.56 14.17 -19.86
N GLY A 509 -15.28 13.04 -19.85
CA GLY A 509 -15.39 12.15 -21.01
C GLY A 509 -14.41 10.99 -21.05
N ASP A 510 -13.44 10.88 -20.11
CA ASP A 510 -12.59 9.72 -19.98
C ASP A 510 -13.12 8.76 -18.90
N PRO A 511 -13.77 7.64 -19.28
CA PRO A 511 -14.33 6.69 -18.32
C PRO A 511 -13.26 5.99 -17.46
N ALA A 512 -12.00 5.95 -17.90
CA ALA A 512 -10.90 5.42 -17.11
C ALA A 512 -10.53 6.31 -15.91
N ARG A 513 -11.05 7.54 -15.87
CA ARG A 513 -10.78 8.53 -14.83
C ARG A 513 -11.95 8.77 -13.89
N GLY A 514 -13.01 7.96 -13.98
CA GLY A 514 -14.12 7.95 -13.04
C GLY A 514 -13.77 7.27 -11.71
N TRP A 515 -14.78 6.98 -10.90
CA TRP A 515 -14.58 6.27 -9.62
C TRP A 515 -14.02 4.86 -9.84
N GLY A 516 -14.81 3.87 -10.19
CA GLY A 516 -14.39 2.50 -10.46
C GLY A 516 -13.60 1.84 -9.34
N PHE A 517 -12.65 0.98 -9.72
CA PHE A 517 -11.60 0.49 -8.84
C PHE A 517 -10.32 1.32 -9.08
N ARG A 518 -10.07 2.26 -8.20
CA ARG A 518 -8.94 3.18 -8.28
C ARG A 518 -7.70 2.58 -7.62
N THR A 519 -6.70 2.24 -8.43
CA THR A 519 -5.48 1.60 -7.92
C THR A 519 -4.51 2.55 -7.25
N GLU A 520 -4.52 3.83 -7.64
CA GLU A 520 -3.65 4.84 -7.06
C GLU A 520 -4.34 6.21 -7.06
N ILE A 521 -4.31 6.90 -5.94
CA ILE A 521 -4.74 8.29 -5.77
C ILE A 521 -3.96 8.88 -4.61
N GLY A 522 -3.54 10.13 -4.70
CA GLY A 522 -2.74 10.65 -3.58
C GLY A 522 -2.43 12.12 -3.64
N THR A 523 -1.78 12.57 -2.56
CA THR A 523 -1.35 13.94 -2.37
C THR A 523 -0.03 13.99 -1.60
N ALA A 524 0.64 15.12 -1.63
CA ALA A 524 1.69 15.42 -0.68
C ALA A 524 1.18 15.31 0.75
N VAL A 525 2.00 14.78 1.65
CA VAL A 525 1.70 14.65 3.07
C VAL A 525 2.91 15.07 3.88
N VAL A 526 2.89 16.30 4.33
CA VAL A 526 3.96 16.83 5.20
C VAL A 526 3.85 16.16 6.57
N PRO A 527 4.96 15.64 7.12
CA PRO A 527 4.94 15.02 8.45
C PRO A 527 4.64 16.05 9.56
N THR A 528 4.46 15.59 10.78
CA THR A 528 4.40 16.47 11.94
C THR A 528 5.72 17.22 12.12
N PHE A 529 5.69 18.37 12.79
CA PHE A 529 6.91 19.14 13.06
C PHE A 529 7.93 18.30 13.86
N GLU A 530 7.45 17.44 14.77
CA GLU A 530 8.30 16.57 15.57
C GLU A 530 9.09 15.56 14.71
N SER A 531 8.49 15.03 13.67
CA SER A 531 9.18 14.16 12.72
C SER A 531 10.02 14.94 11.71
N PHE A 532 9.52 16.08 11.23
CA PHE A 532 10.25 16.96 10.31
C PHE A 532 11.64 17.34 10.83
N LYS A 533 11.75 17.66 12.12
CA LYS A 533 13.01 18.00 12.78
C LYS A 533 14.05 16.87 12.76
N LYS A 534 13.62 15.62 12.63
CA LYS A 534 14.53 14.45 12.71
C LYS A 534 15.39 14.31 11.47
N PHE A 535 14.94 14.82 10.34
CA PHE A 535 15.63 14.65 9.06
C PHE A 535 16.02 15.97 8.37
N MET A 536 15.37 17.08 8.71
CA MET A 536 15.62 18.37 8.08
C MET A 536 16.62 19.21 8.89
N PRO A 537 17.74 19.68 8.33
CA PRO A 537 18.64 20.60 9.00
C PRO A 537 17.93 21.89 9.41
N LYS A 538 18.27 22.42 10.57
CA LYS A 538 17.55 23.56 11.16
C LYS A 538 17.57 24.82 10.28
N GLU A 539 18.67 25.08 9.59
CA GLU A 539 18.85 26.17 8.64
C GLU A 539 17.93 26.08 7.41
N ASN A 540 17.43 24.88 7.10
CA ASN A 540 16.53 24.62 5.98
C ASN A 540 15.06 24.46 6.41
N TRP A 541 14.69 24.78 7.64
CA TRP A 541 13.32 24.55 8.10
C TRP A 541 12.33 25.47 7.41
N TRP A 542 12.69 26.77 7.26
CA TRP A 542 11.78 27.77 6.71
C TRP A 542 12.53 29.03 6.21
N PRO A 543 12.12 29.63 5.07
CA PRO A 543 11.10 29.14 4.12
C PRO A 543 11.55 27.90 3.38
N ARG A 544 10.65 27.25 2.62
CA ARG A 544 10.95 26.10 1.74
C ARG A 544 12.10 26.45 0.78
N ASP A 545 13.09 25.57 0.71
CA ASP A 545 14.27 25.69 -0.14
C ASP A 545 14.60 24.37 -0.87
N GLU A 546 15.78 24.26 -1.50
CA GLU A 546 16.20 23.09 -2.24
C GLU A 546 16.39 21.84 -1.37
N MET A 547 16.62 21.97 -0.06
CA MET A 547 16.71 20.82 0.85
C MET A 547 15.36 20.08 0.96
N TRP A 548 14.24 20.80 0.88
CA TRP A 548 12.91 20.19 0.84
C TRP A 548 12.73 19.30 -0.40
N ASN A 549 13.30 19.71 -1.55
CA ASN A 549 13.31 18.91 -2.76
C ASN A 549 14.11 17.60 -2.59
N LYS A 550 15.17 17.57 -1.75
CA LYS A 550 15.91 16.35 -1.40
C LYS A 550 15.05 15.36 -0.61
N HIS A 551 14.00 15.84 0.06
CA HIS A 551 12.99 15.06 0.75
C HIS A 551 11.65 15.03 0.00
N TYR A 552 11.70 15.15 -1.33
CA TYR A 552 10.57 14.97 -2.26
C TYR A 552 9.42 15.98 -2.08
N PHE A 553 9.76 17.22 -1.77
CA PHE A 553 8.80 18.31 -1.80
C PHE A 553 9.31 19.47 -2.69
N GLY A 554 9.31 19.19 -4.00
CA GLY A 554 9.84 20.06 -5.03
C GLY A 554 9.81 19.36 -6.40
N GLN A 555 10.80 19.61 -7.24
CA GLN A 555 10.88 19.02 -8.59
C GLN A 555 11.08 17.49 -8.59
N ASN A 556 11.69 16.93 -7.54
CA ASN A 556 11.92 15.48 -7.44
C ASN A 556 10.62 14.68 -7.25
N ALA A 557 9.55 15.33 -6.80
CA ALA A 557 8.22 14.73 -6.65
C ALA A 557 7.22 15.48 -7.53
N PHE A 558 7.39 15.37 -8.83
CA PHE A 558 6.61 16.11 -9.84
C PHE A 558 5.09 16.00 -9.69
N ASN A 559 4.58 14.87 -9.20
CA ASN A 559 3.14 14.66 -8.96
C ASN A 559 2.65 15.30 -7.64
N ALA A 560 3.52 15.57 -6.68
CA ALA A 560 3.14 16.12 -5.38
C ALA A 560 2.61 17.55 -5.45
N ALA A 561 2.98 18.30 -6.49
CA ALA A 561 2.58 19.68 -6.76
C ALA A 561 2.67 20.59 -5.52
N PRO A 562 3.90 20.87 -4.99
CA PRO A 562 4.05 21.61 -3.73
C PRO A 562 3.37 22.97 -3.72
N ASP A 563 3.42 23.71 -4.84
CA ASP A 563 2.80 25.05 -4.92
C ASP A 563 1.27 24.99 -4.82
N ARG A 564 0.65 23.94 -5.40
CA ARG A 564 -0.79 23.70 -5.23
C ARG A 564 -1.12 23.34 -3.78
N TYR A 565 -0.27 22.54 -3.15
CA TYR A 565 -0.43 22.17 -1.75
C TYR A 565 -0.33 23.39 -0.82
N ASP A 566 0.66 24.28 -1.03
CA ASP A 566 0.81 25.54 -0.33
C ASP A 566 -0.40 26.47 -0.54
N ALA A 567 -0.94 26.50 -1.77
CA ALA A 567 -2.15 27.26 -2.08
C ALA A 567 -3.37 26.70 -1.33
N SER A 568 -3.51 25.36 -1.23
CA SER A 568 -4.58 24.73 -0.47
C SER A 568 -4.50 25.05 1.02
N ILE A 569 -3.29 25.02 1.61
CA ILE A 569 -3.05 25.44 3.00
C ILE A 569 -3.49 26.90 3.18
N THR A 570 -3.03 27.80 2.31
CA THR A 570 -3.30 29.24 2.42
C THR A 570 -4.79 29.55 2.27
N LYS A 571 -5.45 28.88 1.33
CA LYS A 571 -6.91 29.06 1.06
C LYS A 571 -7.75 28.57 2.21
N GLY A 572 -7.45 27.37 2.73
CA GLY A 572 -8.26 26.74 3.78
C GLY A 572 -7.99 27.28 5.17
N PHE A 573 -6.72 27.59 5.49
CA PHE A 573 -6.28 27.80 6.88
C PHE A 573 -5.44 29.06 7.06
N GLY A 574 -5.30 29.89 6.03
CA GLY A 574 -4.51 31.12 6.06
C GLY A 574 -3.02 30.89 5.86
N LYS A 575 -2.30 31.97 5.51
CA LYS A 575 -0.87 31.92 5.23
C LYS A 575 -0.09 31.42 6.45
N PRO A 576 0.83 30.45 6.31
CA PRO A 576 1.67 29.98 7.40
C PRO A 576 2.64 31.05 7.91
N GLU A 577 2.83 31.10 9.24
CA GLU A 577 3.73 32.04 9.91
C GLU A 577 5.12 31.46 10.23
N GLY A 578 5.38 30.21 9.82
CA GLY A 578 6.63 29.48 10.03
C GLY A 578 6.43 27.99 9.91
N ILE A 579 7.50 27.22 10.11
CA ILE A 579 7.48 25.77 9.88
C ILE A 579 6.50 25.01 10.78
N GLU A 580 6.41 25.35 12.05
CA GLU A 580 5.51 24.67 12.99
C GLU A 580 4.05 24.90 12.62
N ASP A 581 3.68 26.13 12.30
CA ASP A 581 2.36 26.50 11.82
C ASP A 581 2.07 25.87 10.45
N TYR A 582 3.07 25.82 9.57
CA TYR A 582 2.96 25.13 8.28
C TYR A 582 2.64 23.64 8.48
N CYS A 583 3.43 22.93 9.28
CA CYS A 583 3.18 21.51 9.55
C CYS A 583 1.80 21.27 10.15
N ARG A 584 1.34 22.14 11.09
CA ARG A 584 0.00 22.03 11.70
C ARG A 584 -1.11 22.23 10.68
N LYS A 585 -1.02 23.25 9.83
CA LYS A 585 -2.01 23.50 8.76
C LYS A 585 -2.00 22.41 7.70
N ALA A 586 -0.82 21.86 7.38
CA ALA A 586 -0.67 20.71 6.50
C ALA A 586 -1.45 19.48 7.01
N GLN A 587 -1.43 19.21 8.34
CA GLN A 587 -2.25 18.12 8.90
C GLN A 587 -3.73 18.33 8.61
N LEU A 588 -4.25 19.56 8.73
CA LEU A 588 -5.67 19.84 8.46
C LEU A 588 -6.04 19.60 6.98
N VAL A 589 -5.22 20.09 6.05
CA VAL A 589 -5.40 19.81 4.61
C VAL A 589 -5.41 18.31 4.34
N ASN A 590 -4.50 17.56 4.96
CA ASN A 590 -4.43 16.12 4.75
C ASN A 590 -5.57 15.35 5.42
N ILE A 591 -6.13 15.81 6.54
CA ILE A 591 -7.36 15.23 7.11
C ILE A 591 -8.49 15.36 6.10
N GLU A 592 -8.74 16.58 5.60
CA GLU A 592 -9.85 16.86 4.69
C GLU A 592 -9.72 16.11 3.36
N SER A 593 -8.57 16.20 2.71
CA SER A 593 -8.36 15.59 1.40
C SER A 593 -8.38 14.06 1.46
N ASN A 594 -7.70 13.43 2.42
CA ASN A 594 -7.68 11.98 2.53
C ASN A 594 -9.04 11.42 3.00
N LYS A 595 -9.77 12.13 3.87
CA LYS A 595 -11.13 11.75 4.21
C LYS A 595 -12.03 11.78 2.98
N ALA A 596 -12.02 12.88 2.23
CA ALA A 596 -12.85 13.05 1.04
C ALA A 596 -12.51 12.08 -0.10
N MET A 597 -11.24 11.67 -0.26
CA MET A 597 -10.87 10.63 -1.21
C MET A 597 -11.68 9.35 -0.99
N TYR A 598 -11.70 8.84 0.24
CA TYR A 598 -12.44 7.60 0.54
C TYR A 598 -13.96 7.82 0.54
N GLU A 599 -14.45 8.92 1.09
CA GLU A 599 -15.89 9.24 1.12
C GLU A 599 -16.49 9.37 -0.29
N GLY A 600 -15.76 9.98 -1.23
CA GLY A 600 -16.22 10.11 -2.62
C GLY A 600 -16.43 8.76 -3.31
N TRP A 601 -15.60 7.75 -3.02
CA TRP A 601 -15.75 6.37 -3.49
C TRP A 601 -16.87 5.63 -2.73
N LEU A 602 -16.94 5.79 -1.41
CA LEU A 602 -18.00 5.19 -0.59
C LEU A 602 -19.39 5.74 -0.95
N ASP A 603 -19.48 7.03 -1.33
CA ASP A 603 -20.72 7.65 -1.83
C ASP A 603 -21.29 6.92 -3.06
N ARG A 604 -20.41 6.30 -3.85
CA ARG A 604 -20.70 5.62 -5.11
C ARG A 604 -20.58 4.09 -5.03
N MET A 605 -20.50 3.54 -3.80
CA MET A 605 -20.28 2.11 -3.58
C MET A 605 -21.29 1.26 -4.34
N TRP A 606 -20.80 0.39 -5.22
CA TRP A 606 -21.54 -0.51 -6.11
C TRP A 606 -22.41 0.15 -7.18
N GLU A 607 -22.44 1.47 -7.26
CA GLU A 607 -23.02 2.14 -8.44
C GLU A 607 -22.01 2.13 -9.59
N ASP A 608 -20.86 2.74 -9.38
CA ASP A 608 -19.72 2.76 -10.30
C ASP A 608 -18.36 2.80 -9.56
N ALA A 609 -18.33 2.45 -8.28
CA ALA A 609 -17.13 2.31 -7.47
C ALA A 609 -17.10 0.96 -6.73
N SER A 610 -15.96 0.29 -6.73
CA SER A 610 -15.72 -0.98 -6.03
C SER A 610 -14.50 -0.96 -5.13
N GLY A 611 -13.65 0.06 -5.22
CA GLY A 611 -12.48 0.17 -4.37
C GLY A 611 -11.59 1.36 -4.68
N ILE A 612 -10.79 1.71 -3.69
CA ILE A 612 -9.83 2.82 -3.75
C ILE A 612 -8.59 2.48 -2.93
N MET A 613 -7.42 2.76 -3.49
CA MET A 613 -6.13 2.59 -2.82
C MET A 613 -5.31 3.88 -2.92
N THR A 614 -4.91 4.44 -1.78
CA THR A 614 -4.06 5.63 -1.77
C THR A 614 -2.62 5.30 -2.17
N TRP A 615 -2.00 6.20 -2.86
CA TRP A 615 -0.58 6.24 -3.12
C TRP A 615 0.08 7.24 -2.17
N MET A 616 0.81 6.83 -1.08
CA MET A 616 1.01 5.49 -0.56
C MET A 616 0.54 5.43 0.91
N GLY A 617 0.49 4.20 1.47
CA GLY A 617 0.12 4.01 2.86
C GLY A 617 1.22 4.36 3.84
N GLN A 618 2.50 4.17 3.46
CA GLN A 618 3.65 4.40 4.33
C GLN A 618 4.86 4.90 3.56
N SER A 619 5.72 5.63 4.26
CA SER A 619 6.97 6.15 3.70
C SER A 619 8.10 5.14 3.84
N ALA A 620 8.83 4.91 2.75
CA ALA A 620 10.06 4.11 2.78
C ALA A 620 11.32 4.91 3.13
N TYR A 621 11.26 6.25 2.99
CA TYR A 621 12.32 7.21 3.23
C TYR A 621 11.74 8.46 3.90
N PRO A 622 12.46 9.17 4.77
CA PRO A 622 11.97 10.42 5.33
C PRO A 622 11.63 11.44 4.24
N SER A 623 10.35 11.57 3.93
CA SER A 623 9.84 12.41 2.83
C SER A 623 8.59 13.19 3.25
N MET A 624 8.15 14.08 2.36
CA MET A 624 6.96 14.91 2.56
C MET A 624 5.86 14.56 1.56
N VAL A 625 5.86 13.31 1.06
CA VAL A 625 4.90 12.81 0.07
C VAL A 625 4.44 11.40 0.37
N TRP A 626 3.29 11.04 -0.18
CA TRP A 626 2.83 9.65 -0.32
C TRP A 626 2.88 8.81 0.96
N GLN A 627 2.26 9.27 2.03
CA GLN A 627 2.28 8.58 3.32
C GLN A 627 1.02 8.88 4.14
N THR A 628 0.53 7.91 4.92
CA THR A 628 -0.50 8.12 5.92
C THR A 628 0.10 8.26 7.32
N TYR A 629 1.18 7.55 7.57
CA TYR A 629 2.10 7.76 8.69
C TYR A 629 3.51 7.88 8.13
N ASP A 630 4.34 8.63 8.80
CA ASP A 630 5.66 8.95 8.31
C ASP A 630 6.71 7.85 8.59
N TYR A 631 7.92 8.07 8.07
CA TYR A 631 9.03 7.15 8.24
C TYR A 631 9.34 6.79 9.71
N TYR A 632 9.06 7.69 10.64
CA TYR A 632 9.29 7.52 12.08
C TYR A 632 8.07 6.99 12.83
N TYR A 633 7.06 6.50 12.11
CA TYR A 633 5.79 5.97 12.64
C TYR A 633 4.89 7.02 13.30
N ASP A 634 5.12 8.31 13.07
CA ASP A 634 4.22 9.34 13.54
C ASP A 634 3.00 9.45 12.61
N LEU A 635 1.81 9.57 13.21
CA LEU A 635 0.55 9.53 12.49
C LEU A 635 0.22 10.93 11.96
N THR A 636 0.06 11.04 10.65
CA THR A 636 -0.24 12.31 9.99
C THR A 636 -1.75 12.57 9.89
N GLY A 637 -2.11 13.78 9.43
CA GLY A 637 -3.50 14.10 9.09
C GLY A 637 -4.12 13.14 8.08
N ALA A 638 -3.32 12.61 7.14
CA ALA A 638 -3.79 11.61 6.18
C ALA A 638 -4.23 10.31 6.85
N PHE A 639 -3.52 9.85 7.89
CA PHE A 639 -3.93 8.69 8.68
C PHE A 639 -5.32 8.90 9.31
N TRP A 640 -5.51 10.03 9.96
CA TRP A 640 -6.76 10.32 10.67
C TRP A 640 -7.93 10.54 9.71
N GLY A 641 -7.70 11.22 8.58
CA GLY A 641 -8.71 11.40 7.53
C GLY A 641 -9.15 10.05 6.95
N ALA A 642 -8.20 9.21 6.54
CA ALA A 642 -8.48 7.87 6.02
C ALA A 642 -9.18 6.98 7.05
N LYS A 643 -8.69 6.95 8.30
CA LYS A 643 -9.30 6.19 9.39
C LYS A 643 -10.76 6.56 9.61
N SER A 644 -11.06 7.85 9.64
CA SER A 644 -12.42 8.34 9.82
C SER A 644 -13.34 7.90 8.68
N ALA A 645 -12.94 8.15 7.43
CA ALA A 645 -13.76 7.80 6.27
C ALA A 645 -13.96 6.28 6.11
N CYS A 646 -12.98 5.49 6.52
CA CYS A 646 -12.98 4.05 6.34
C CYS A 646 -13.62 3.25 7.48
N GLU A 647 -14.27 3.91 8.45
CA GLU A 647 -15.02 3.21 9.49
C GLU A 647 -15.98 2.17 8.89
N PRO A 648 -16.18 1.02 9.54
CA PRO A 648 -17.01 -0.05 9.00
C PRO A 648 -18.45 0.37 8.69
N VAL A 649 -19.03 1.23 9.52
CA VAL A 649 -20.28 1.92 9.28
C VAL A 649 -20.00 3.42 9.43
N HIS A 650 -20.10 4.15 8.33
CA HIS A 650 -19.65 5.54 8.25
C HIS A 650 -20.75 6.45 7.73
N ILE A 651 -20.97 7.59 8.39
CA ILE A 651 -21.85 8.65 7.91
C ILE A 651 -21.03 9.67 7.12
N LEU A 652 -21.48 10.01 5.91
CA LEU A 652 -20.84 10.98 5.04
C LEU A 652 -21.83 12.02 4.53
N TRP A 653 -21.32 13.20 4.22
CA TRP A 653 -22.04 14.25 3.54
C TRP A 653 -21.44 14.47 2.14
N ASN A 654 -22.29 14.40 1.13
CA ASN A 654 -21.89 14.70 -0.25
C ASN A 654 -22.05 16.21 -0.51
N PRO A 655 -20.95 16.97 -0.64
CA PRO A 655 -20.99 18.42 -0.79
C PRO A 655 -21.51 18.90 -2.18
N VAL A 656 -21.74 17.98 -3.10
CA VAL A 656 -22.31 18.29 -4.44
C VAL A 656 -23.84 18.23 -4.42
N THR A 657 -24.39 17.25 -3.70
CA THR A 657 -25.83 16.98 -3.65
C THR A 657 -26.48 17.38 -2.33
N ASP A 658 -25.69 17.81 -1.35
CA ASP A 658 -26.08 18.04 0.04
C ASP A 658 -26.76 16.83 0.69
N GLY A 659 -26.52 15.65 0.12
CA GLY A 659 -27.02 14.38 0.61
C GLY A 659 -26.18 13.86 1.80
N VAL A 660 -26.87 13.42 2.84
CA VAL A 660 -26.28 12.69 3.95
C VAL A 660 -26.55 11.21 3.75
N LYS A 661 -25.51 10.40 3.75
CA LYS A 661 -25.56 8.95 3.49
C LYS A 661 -24.89 8.16 4.59
N ILE A 662 -25.25 6.90 4.75
CA ILE A 662 -24.53 5.92 5.56
C ILE A 662 -23.94 4.88 4.61
N ALA A 663 -22.63 4.70 4.68
CA ALA A 663 -21.91 3.62 4.03
C ALA A 663 -21.63 2.50 5.06
N ASN A 664 -22.19 1.32 4.81
CA ASN A 664 -21.96 0.12 5.60
C ASN A 664 -21.09 -0.84 4.78
N THR A 665 -19.81 -0.94 5.12
CA THR A 665 -18.86 -1.84 4.44
C THR A 665 -18.70 -3.18 5.18
N THR A 666 -19.64 -3.55 6.04
CA THR A 666 -19.62 -4.83 6.75
C THR A 666 -20.50 -5.88 6.06
N ALA A 667 -20.33 -7.13 6.45
CA ALA A 667 -21.15 -8.25 5.98
C ALA A 667 -22.49 -8.39 6.75
N CYS A 668 -22.85 -7.41 7.59
CA CYS A 668 -24.05 -7.45 8.45
C CYS A 668 -24.97 -6.25 8.20
N ASP A 669 -26.27 -6.50 8.16
CA ASP A 669 -27.27 -5.44 8.18
C ASP A 669 -27.26 -4.72 9.52
N MET A 670 -27.46 -3.39 9.46
CA MET A 670 -27.59 -2.53 10.65
C MET A 670 -28.97 -1.90 10.65
N GLU A 671 -29.72 -2.12 11.71
CA GLU A 671 -31.08 -1.60 11.85
C GLU A 671 -31.15 -0.51 12.93
N GLY A 672 -32.06 0.45 12.72
CA GLY A 672 -32.37 1.46 13.71
C GLY A 672 -31.25 2.47 14.00
N LEU A 673 -30.34 2.68 13.03
CA LEU A 673 -29.28 3.69 13.16
C LEU A 673 -29.87 5.08 13.18
N THR A 674 -29.39 5.96 14.06
CA THR A 674 -29.75 7.38 14.02
C THR A 674 -28.68 8.16 13.27
N ALA A 675 -29.05 8.70 12.10
CA ALA A 675 -28.23 9.67 11.37
C ALA A 675 -28.60 11.07 11.87
N GLU A 676 -27.66 11.82 12.42
CA GLU A 676 -27.85 13.18 12.91
C GLU A 676 -26.81 14.12 12.27
N VAL A 677 -27.27 15.29 11.83
CA VAL A 677 -26.43 16.40 11.35
C VAL A 677 -26.74 17.65 12.17
N LYS A 678 -25.69 18.30 12.62
CA LYS A 678 -25.74 19.63 13.27
C LYS A 678 -24.84 20.57 12.49
N VAL A 679 -25.38 21.72 12.14
CA VAL A 679 -24.65 22.76 11.41
C VAL A 679 -24.38 23.92 12.35
N TYR A 680 -23.16 24.44 12.30
CA TYR A 680 -22.71 25.56 13.12
C TYR A 680 -22.10 26.65 12.26
N ASN A 681 -22.30 27.89 12.66
CA ASN A 681 -21.54 29.01 12.10
C ASN A 681 -20.08 28.95 12.57
N LEU A 682 -19.21 29.74 11.94
CA LEU A 682 -17.78 29.81 12.33
C LEU A 682 -17.55 30.35 13.75
N ASP A 683 -18.54 31.04 14.34
CA ASP A 683 -18.54 31.47 15.75
C ASP A 683 -19.04 30.39 16.74
N GLY A 684 -19.31 29.17 16.24
CA GLY A 684 -19.75 28.01 17.02
C GLY A 684 -21.24 28.01 17.40
N LYS A 685 -22.05 28.92 16.84
CA LYS A 685 -23.50 28.92 17.08
C LYS A 685 -24.21 27.92 16.18
N SER A 686 -25.09 27.11 16.74
CA SER A 686 -25.94 26.18 16.01
C SER A 686 -26.88 26.92 15.03
N VAL A 687 -26.99 26.37 13.81
CA VAL A 687 -27.97 26.81 12.82
C VAL A 687 -29.07 25.76 12.77
N GLU A 688 -30.09 25.96 13.62
CA GLU A 688 -31.16 24.98 13.85
C GLU A 688 -31.95 24.63 12.56
N ALA A 689 -32.03 25.54 11.62
CA ALA A 689 -32.70 25.30 10.34
C ALA A 689 -32.11 24.14 9.54
N TYR A 690 -30.85 23.86 9.73
CA TYR A 690 -30.12 22.79 9.04
C TYR A 690 -29.84 21.57 9.94
N THR A 691 -30.19 21.63 11.24
CA THR A 691 -30.14 20.48 12.11
C THR A 691 -31.18 19.46 11.71
N LYS A 692 -30.77 18.21 11.43
CA LYS A 692 -31.65 17.16 10.97
C LYS A 692 -31.24 15.81 11.50
N SER A 693 -32.23 14.96 11.77
CA SER A 693 -32.00 13.57 12.15
C SER A 693 -33.02 12.63 11.49
N ALA A 694 -32.64 11.38 11.28
CA ALA A 694 -33.51 10.32 10.80
C ALA A 694 -33.07 8.96 11.34
N ILE A 695 -34.04 8.06 11.53
CA ILE A 695 -33.75 6.66 11.80
C ILE A 695 -33.65 5.93 10.45
N VAL A 696 -32.57 5.21 10.24
CA VAL A 696 -32.22 4.58 8.97
C VAL A 696 -31.78 3.14 9.19
N ASN A 697 -32.20 2.23 8.32
CA ASN A 697 -31.61 0.90 8.21
C ASN A 697 -30.57 0.91 7.11
N SER A 698 -29.40 0.35 7.39
CA SER A 698 -28.29 0.22 6.44
C SER A 698 -28.04 -1.26 6.16
N PRO A 699 -28.47 -1.75 4.98
CA PRO A 699 -28.13 -3.12 4.58
C PRO A 699 -26.61 -3.34 4.57
N SER A 700 -26.20 -4.58 4.73
CA SER A 700 -24.80 -4.98 4.61
C SER A 700 -24.25 -4.55 3.25
N ASN A 701 -23.01 -4.08 3.25
CA ASN A 701 -22.24 -3.79 2.06
C ASN A 701 -22.98 -2.84 1.09
N SER A 702 -23.50 -1.71 1.63
CA SER A 702 -24.30 -0.75 0.86
C SER A 702 -24.09 0.69 1.33
N THR A 703 -24.38 1.64 0.45
CA THR A 703 -24.52 3.05 0.78
C THR A 703 -25.97 3.47 0.61
N VAL A 704 -26.58 4.04 1.67
CA VAL A 704 -27.98 4.45 1.69
C VAL A 704 -28.13 5.93 1.98
N GLN A 705 -29.03 6.60 1.26
CA GLN A 705 -29.39 7.99 1.49
C GLN A 705 -30.23 8.11 2.77
N CYS A 706 -29.81 8.94 3.71
CA CYS A 706 -30.57 9.24 4.93
C CYS A 706 -31.55 10.40 4.68
N PHE A 707 -31.01 11.52 4.25
CA PHE A 707 -31.75 12.74 3.91
C PHE A 707 -30.85 13.70 3.13
N THR A 708 -31.41 14.78 2.65
CA THR A 708 -30.71 15.92 2.05
C THR A 708 -30.83 17.14 2.95
N ILE A 709 -29.79 17.95 3.05
CA ILE A 709 -29.83 19.25 3.73
C ILE A 709 -30.09 20.32 2.68
N ASP A 710 -31.17 21.09 2.84
CA ASP A 710 -31.41 22.21 1.96
C ASP A 710 -30.79 23.48 2.53
N PHE A 711 -29.52 23.72 2.19
CA PHE A 711 -28.83 24.96 2.62
C PHE A 711 -29.40 26.22 1.98
N ASN A 712 -30.27 26.10 0.98
CA ASN A 712 -30.94 27.24 0.37
C ASN A 712 -32.28 27.59 1.05
N LYS A 713 -32.74 26.77 2.00
CA LYS A 713 -34.04 26.95 2.67
C LYS A 713 -34.23 28.34 3.29
N GLU A 714 -33.15 28.97 3.74
CA GLU A 714 -33.15 30.32 4.29
C GLU A 714 -32.55 31.35 3.32
N ARG A 715 -32.03 30.96 2.18
CA ARG A 715 -31.53 31.89 1.16
C ARG A 715 -32.71 32.43 0.35
N LYS A 716 -33.07 33.68 0.63
CA LYS A 716 -34.09 34.38 -0.15
C LYS A 716 -33.46 34.91 -1.43
N ASN A 717 -33.98 34.46 -2.58
CA ASN A 717 -33.62 35.09 -3.86
C ASN A 717 -34.21 36.49 -3.93
N LEU A 718 -33.40 37.49 -3.58
CA LEU A 718 -33.81 38.89 -3.58
C LEU A 718 -33.95 39.47 -5.00
N SER A 719 -33.30 38.83 -6.00
CA SER A 719 -33.28 39.30 -7.40
C SER A 719 -34.47 38.82 -8.23
N LEU A 720 -35.24 37.81 -7.78
CA LEU A 720 -36.31 37.20 -8.58
C LEU A 720 -37.35 38.21 -9.04
N ASN A 721 -37.52 38.32 -10.35
CA ASN A 721 -38.45 39.26 -11.02
C ASN A 721 -38.23 40.75 -10.66
N LYS A 722 -37.00 41.09 -10.26
CA LYS A 722 -36.63 42.48 -9.96
C LYS A 722 -36.21 43.22 -11.23
N PRO A 723 -36.34 44.55 -11.26
CA PRO A 723 -35.85 45.36 -12.37
C PRO A 723 -34.35 45.16 -12.58
N THR A 724 -33.97 44.93 -13.82
CA THR A 724 -32.58 44.73 -14.21
C THR A 724 -32.21 45.68 -15.33
N PHE A 725 -30.98 46.12 -15.28
CA PHE A 725 -30.36 47.04 -16.23
C PHE A 725 -29.01 46.49 -16.68
N ALA A 726 -28.69 46.72 -17.94
CA ALA A 726 -27.46 46.22 -18.52
C ALA A 726 -26.77 47.29 -19.39
N SER A 727 -25.45 47.16 -19.53
CA SER A 727 -24.63 48.04 -20.39
C SER A 727 -24.98 47.93 -21.87
N SER A 728 -25.31 46.69 -22.31
CA SER A 728 -25.73 46.36 -23.66
C SER A 728 -26.57 45.10 -23.67
N THR A 729 -27.28 44.84 -24.79
CA THR A 729 -28.04 43.61 -24.97
C THR A 729 -28.01 43.19 -26.44
N THR A 730 -27.57 41.96 -26.69
CA THR A 730 -27.56 41.37 -28.04
C THR A 730 -28.54 40.21 -28.16
N TYR A 731 -28.85 39.55 -27.03
CA TYR A 731 -29.83 38.46 -26.98
C TYR A 731 -30.60 38.48 -25.66
N GLY A 732 -31.88 38.17 -25.71
CA GLY A 732 -32.82 38.25 -24.58
C GLY A 732 -33.07 39.66 -24.09
N GLN A 733 -33.53 39.78 -22.86
CA GLN A 733 -33.71 41.05 -22.14
C GLN A 733 -32.92 41.01 -20.84
N PRO A 734 -32.48 42.12 -20.27
CA PRO A 734 -31.85 42.14 -18.96
C PRO A 734 -32.66 41.42 -17.86
N SER A 735 -33.99 41.52 -17.91
CA SER A 735 -34.92 40.85 -17.00
C SER A 735 -34.87 39.33 -17.05
N ASP A 736 -34.45 38.74 -18.18
CA ASP A 736 -34.29 37.28 -18.32
C ASP A 736 -33.22 36.70 -17.38
N ALA A 737 -32.27 37.53 -16.92
CA ALA A 737 -31.27 37.10 -15.94
C ALA A 737 -31.84 36.91 -14.52
N THR A 738 -33.09 37.38 -14.26
CA THR A 738 -33.69 37.30 -12.91
C THR A 738 -35.15 36.79 -12.93
N ASP A 739 -35.63 36.22 -14.05
CA ASP A 739 -36.99 35.71 -14.20
C ASP A 739 -37.23 34.33 -13.61
N GLY A 740 -36.16 33.67 -13.10
CA GLY A 740 -36.22 32.36 -12.49
C GLY A 740 -36.30 31.18 -13.47
N LYS A 741 -36.17 31.40 -14.77
CA LYS A 741 -36.23 30.37 -15.80
C LYS A 741 -34.84 30.00 -16.29
N LYS A 742 -34.64 28.73 -16.61
CA LYS A 742 -33.34 28.21 -17.11
C LYS A 742 -33.20 28.25 -18.63
N ASP A 743 -34.28 28.46 -19.32
CA ASP A 743 -34.38 28.52 -20.80
C ASP A 743 -34.32 29.93 -21.36
N THR A 744 -34.30 30.95 -20.52
CA THR A 744 -34.09 32.35 -20.84
C THR A 744 -32.72 32.83 -20.39
N ARG A 745 -32.16 33.82 -21.10
CA ARG A 745 -30.88 34.45 -20.71
C ARG A 745 -30.73 35.85 -21.26
N TRP A 746 -29.95 36.66 -20.61
CA TRP A 746 -29.40 37.90 -21.15
C TRP A 746 -27.99 37.67 -21.71
N ALA A 747 -27.66 38.26 -22.84
CA ALA A 747 -26.32 38.30 -23.37
C ALA A 747 -25.93 39.72 -23.80
N ALA A 748 -24.74 40.15 -23.39
CA ALA A 748 -24.13 41.44 -23.73
C ALA A 748 -23.54 41.46 -25.15
N ALA A 749 -23.19 42.62 -25.65
CA ALA A 749 -22.39 42.81 -26.85
C ALA A 749 -20.94 42.42 -26.52
N LYS A 750 -20.43 41.33 -26.96
CA LYS A 750 -19.08 40.72 -26.70
C LYS A 750 -17.93 41.72 -26.60
N ALA A 751 -17.93 42.55 -25.59
CA ALA A 751 -16.97 43.61 -25.29
C ALA A 751 -16.53 43.52 -23.84
N GLU A 752 -15.34 44.03 -23.52
CA GLU A 752 -14.89 44.19 -22.12
C GLU A 752 -15.73 45.27 -21.44
N ASN A 753 -15.81 45.19 -20.10
CA ASN A 753 -16.55 46.09 -19.23
C ASN A 753 -18.08 46.09 -19.40
N GLU A 754 -18.62 44.99 -19.81
CA GLU A 754 -20.07 44.77 -19.81
C GLU A 754 -20.57 44.45 -18.41
N TRP A 755 -21.80 44.95 -18.10
CA TRP A 755 -22.36 44.76 -16.77
C TRP A 755 -23.88 44.57 -16.83
N LEU A 756 -24.36 43.88 -15.79
CA LEU A 756 -25.78 43.81 -15.47
C LEU A 756 -25.93 44.09 -13.99
N TYR A 757 -26.86 44.99 -13.62
CA TYR A 757 -27.25 45.18 -12.23
C TYR A 757 -28.76 44.97 -12.01
N VAL A 758 -29.07 44.60 -10.74
CA VAL A 758 -30.43 44.39 -10.27
C VAL A 758 -30.78 45.47 -9.25
N ASP A 759 -31.96 46.09 -9.36
CA ASP A 759 -32.58 46.98 -8.35
C ASP A 759 -33.43 46.10 -7.40
N LEU A 760 -33.01 45.87 -6.19
CA LEU A 760 -33.76 45.11 -5.19
C LEU A 760 -34.98 45.85 -4.65
N GLY A 761 -35.12 47.15 -4.98
CA GLY A 761 -36.23 48.03 -4.61
C GLY A 761 -36.05 48.73 -3.27
N SER A 762 -35.24 48.22 -2.40
CA SER A 762 -34.82 48.83 -1.12
C SER A 762 -33.47 48.23 -0.68
N VAL A 763 -32.80 48.89 0.24
CA VAL A 763 -31.62 48.34 0.86
C VAL A 763 -31.96 47.01 1.52
N GLN A 764 -31.18 45.96 1.24
CA GLN A 764 -31.32 44.60 1.73
C GLN A 764 -29.96 44.06 2.18
N PRO A 765 -29.89 43.17 3.18
CA PRO A 765 -28.69 42.45 3.51
C PRO A 765 -28.38 41.41 2.43
N ILE A 766 -27.20 41.46 1.87
CA ILE A 766 -26.75 40.62 0.75
C ILE A 766 -25.49 39.89 1.18
N GLY A 767 -25.52 38.53 1.22
CA GLY A 767 -24.39 37.71 1.60
C GLY A 767 -23.83 36.91 0.45
N GLY A 768 -24.36 37.05 -0.77
CA GLY A 768 -23.83 36.32 -1.92
C GLY A 768 -24.59 36.51 -3.22
N VAL A 769 -24.07 36.01 -4.31
CA VAL A 769 -24.66 36.05 -5.65
C VAL A 769 -24.43 34.69 -6.32
N ARG A 770 -25.49 34.17 -6.96
CA ARG A 770 -25.36 33.03 -7.86
C ARG A 770 -25.45 33.52 -9.31
N LEU A 771 -24.47 33.17 -10.12
CA LEU A 771 -24.43 33.39 -11.55
C LEU A 771 -24.58 32.04 -12.25
N ASP A 772 -25.54 31.93 -13.15
CA ASP A 772 -25.75 30.74 -13.98
C ASP A 772 -25.35 31.12 -15.42
N TRP A 773 -24.20 30.66 -15.85
CA TRP A 773 -23.59 31.01 -17.12
C TRP A 773 -24.01 30.02 -18.21
N GLU A 774 -24.16 30.55 -19.41
CA GLU A 774 -24.29 29.76 -20.63
C GLU A 774 -22.88 29.45 -21.17
N ALA A 775 -22.72 28.98 -22.40
CA ALA A 775 -21.42 28.64 -23.00
C ALA A 775 -20.44 29.81 -23.05
N SER A 776 -20.93 31.06 -23.11
CA SER A 776 -20.12 32.26 -22.99
C SER A 776 -20.21 32.81 -21.57
N PHE A 777 -19.11 33.08 -20.94
CA PHE A 777 -19.05 33.48 -19.53
C PHE A 777 -18.03 34.57 -19.27
N GLY A 778 -18.08 35.19 -18.12
CA GLY A 778 -17.04 36.10 -17.63
C GLY A 778 -15.88 35.27 -17.07
N LYS A 779 -14.70 35.29 -17.70
CA LYS A 779 -13.46 34.75 -17.13
C LYS A 779 -12.95 35.68 -16.04
N GLY A 780 -12.89 36.97 -16.33
CA GLY A 780 -12.68 38.01 -15.32
C GLY A 780 -13.97 38.74 -15.04
N TYR A 781 -14.38 38.85 -13.77
CA TYR A 781 -15.52 39.66 -13.39
C TYR A 781 -15.50 40.06 -11.91
N LYS A 782 -16.37 41.05 -11.60
CA LYS A 782 -16.53 41.60 -10.26
C LYS A 782 -18.00 41.56 -9.85
N ILE A 783 -18.26 41.34 -8.56
CA ILE A 783 -19.55 41.65 -7.95
C ILE A 783 -19.41 42.95 -7.19
N GLN A 784 -20.31 43.86 -7.43
CA GLN A 784 -20.29 45.18 -6.86
C GLN A 784 -21.67 45.52 -6.33
N VAL A 785 -21.74 46.30 -5.27
CA VAL A 785 -22.97 46.75 -4.63
C VAL A 785 -22.98 48.28 -4.57
N SER A 786 -24.20 48.85 -4.55
CA SER A 786 -24.42 50.29 -4.51
C SER A 786 -25.76 50.66 -3.89
N ASP A 787 -25.91 51.87 -3.39
CA ASP A 787 -27.16 52.45 -2.96
C ASP A 787 -27.70 53.54 -3.91
N ASP A 788 -26.86 54.00 -4.85
CA ASP A 788 -27.16 55.14 -5.73
C ASP A 788 -26.97 54.89 -7.23
N THR A 789 -26.42 53.75 -7.64
CA THR A 789 -26.01 53.34 -8.99
C THR A 789 -24.83 54.15 -9.55
N GLU A 790 -24.30 55.12 -8.84
CA GLU A 790 -23.15 55.94 -9.24
C GLU A 790 -21.85 55.44 -8.57
N THR A 791 -21.94 55.16 -7.27
CA THR A 791 -20.79 54.68 -6.47
C THR A 791 -20.91 53.18 -6.22
N TRP A 792 -19.96 52.40 -6.76
CA TRP A 792 -19.94 50.97 -6.67
C TRP A 792 -18.79 50.44 -5.76
N LYS A 793 -19.19 49.68 -4.75
CA LYS A 793 -18.25 48.99 -3.86
C LYS A 793 -18.05 47.57 -4.35
N GLU A 794 -16.80 47.18 -4.60
CA GLU A 794 -16.44 45.78 -4.93
C GLU A 794 -16.54 44.90 -3.69
N VAL A 795 -17.28 43.80 -3.79
CA VAL A 795 -17.43 42.79 -2.71
C VAL A 795 -16.84 41.46 -3.10
N TYR A 796 -16.65 41.24 -4.41
CA TYR A 796 -15.96 40.04 -4.94
C TYR A 796 -15.30 40.36 -6.29
N LYS A 797 -14.16 39.70 -6.56
CA LYS A 797 -13.48 39.73 -7.86
C LYS A 797 -12.87 38.37 -8.16
N THR A 798 -12.92 37.97 -9.42
CA THR A 798 -12.17 36.83 -9.97
C THR A 798 -11.61 37.17 -11.35
N ASP A 799 -10.47 36.59 -11.69
CA ASP A 799 -9.88 36.57 -13.02
C ASP A 799 -9.79 35.14 -13.57
N GLU A 800 -10.43 34.16 -12.88
CA GLU A 800 -10.41 32.73 -13.16
C GLU A 800 -11.80 32.09 -13.24
N GLY A 801 -12.80 32.82 -13.66
CA GLY A 801 -14.15 32.29 -13.92
C GLY A 801 -14.11 31.14 -14.92
N ARG A 802 -14.92 30.10 -14.68
CA ARG A 802 -14.93 28.87 -15.49
C ARG A 802 -16.23 28.59 -16.21
N GLY A 803 -17.22 29.47 -16.06
CA GLY A 803 -18.57 29.23 -16.59
C GLY A 803 -19.37 28.21 -15.76
N GLY A 804 -20.56 27.84 -16.26
CA GLY A 804 -21.50 27.01 -15.51
C GLY A 804 -22.18 27.78 -14.38
N ILE A 805 -22.15 27.26 -13.15
CA ILE A 805 -22.74 27.92 -11.99
C ILE A 805 -21.67 28.42 -11.06
N ASP A 806 -21.58 29.73 -10.87
CA ASP A 806 -20.74 30.35 -9.84
C ASP A 806 -21.60 30.73 -8.63
N GLU A 807 -21.35 30.08 -7.51
CA GLU A 807 -21.92 30.45 -6.21
C GLU A 807 -20.91 31.27 -5.42
N ILE A 808 -21.13 32.56 -5.34
CA ILE A 808 -20.27 33.56 -4.77
C ILE A 808 -20.77 33.96 -3.40
N THR A 809 -19.98 33.84 -2.38
CA THR A 809 -20.30 34.31 -1.03
C THR A 809 -19.30 35.37 -0.59
N PHE A 810 -19.81 36.37 0.14
CA PHE A 810 -18.99 37.42 0.73
C PHE A 810 -19.59 37.85 2.07
N PRO A 811 -18.85 38.57 2.93
CA PRO A 811 -19.41 39.14 4.16
C PRO A 811 -20.66 39.97 3.87
N GLU A 812 -21.71 39.74 4.65
CA GLU A 812 -22.97 40.42 4.47
C GLU A 812 -22.78 41.94 4.39
N VAL A 813 -23.43 42.54 3.42
CA VAL A 813 -23.38 43.97 3.14
C VAL A 813 -24.81 44.47 2.80
N ASP A 814 -25.20 45.57 3.42
CA ASP A 814 -26.45 46.23 3.08
C ASP A 814 -26.30 47.04 1.79
N ALA A 815 -27.17 46.76 0.79
CA ALA A 815 -27.19 47.53 -0.45
C ALA A 815 -28.53 47.35 -1.18
N ARG A 816 -28.89 48.32 -2.03
CA ARG A 816 -30.08 48.28 -2.89
C ARG A 816 -29.80 47.69 -4.27
N TYR A 817 -28.59 47.93 -4.81
CA TYR A 817 -28.22 47.48 -6.15
C TYR A 817 -27.08 46.50 -6.09
N VAL A 818 -27.16 45.44 -6.93
CA VAL A 818 -26.11 44.42 -7.09
C VAL A 818 -25.72 44.32 -8.56
N ARG A 819 -24.44 44.46 -8.88
CA ARG A 819 -23.92 44.43 -10.24
C ARG A 819 -22.90 43.34 -10.43
N MET A 820 -23.06 42.54 -11.49
CA MET A 820 -22.00 41.80 -12.11
C MET A 820 -21.34 42.72 -13.15
N PHE A 821 -19.99 42.83 -13.10
CA PHE A 821 -19.22 43.64 -14.03
C PHE A 821 -18.11 42.76 -14.62
N GLY A 822 -18.22 42.44 -15.92
CA GLY A 822 -17.29 41.61 -16.67
C GLY A 822 -16.04 42.39 -17.08
N THR A 823 -14.85 41.84 -16.83
CA THR A 823 -13.56 42.43 -17.20
C THR A 823 -12.83 41.64 -18.29
N GLU A 824 -13.10 40.34 -18.41
CA GLU A 824 -12.52 39.44 -19.42
C GLU A 824 -13.55 38.38 -19.83
N LEU A 825 -13.64 38.11 -21.13
CA LEU A 825 -14.51 37.05 -21.67
C LEU A 825 -13.80 35.70 -21.63
N GLY A 826 -14.57 34.66 -21.24
CA GLY A 826 -14.21 33.26 -21.38
C GLY A 826 -15.03 32.55 -22.43
N TRP A 827 -14.47 31.56 -23.07
CA TRP A 827 -15.14 30.72 -24.03
C TRP A 827 -14.94 29.25 -23.67
N TRP A 828 -15.99 28.47 -23.73
CA TRP A 828 -15.87 27.02 -23.78
C TRP A 828 -15.63 26.61 -25.25
N PHE A 829 -14.47 26.00 -25.51
CA PHE A 829 -14.30 25.14 -26.66
C PHE A 829 -14.61 23.72 -26.18
N GLY A 830 -15.78 23.18 -26.58
CA GLY A 830 -16.11 21.78 -26.40
C GLY A 830 -15.22 20.85 -27.23
#